data_6f9ed9cbe5a75dd20f71fc57cc9755a9
#
_entry.id   6f9ed9cbe5a75dd20f71fc57cc9755a9
#
_cell.length_a   1.000
_cell.length_b   1.000
_cell.length_c   1.000
_cell.angle_alpha   90.00
_cell.angle_beta   90.00
_cell.angle_gamma   90.00
#
_symmetry.space_group_name_H-M   'P 1'
#
loop_
_entity.id
_entity.type
_entity.pdbx_description
1 polymer ?
#
loop_
_entity_poly.entity_id
_entity_poly.type
_entity_poly.pdbx_seq_one_letter_code
_entity_poly.pdbx_strand_id
1 'polypeptide(L)'
;MKKFTANLLLILLSILIGFSVHSSVYAADDAKVEIWSYSLNERIEHRSIEVGKSNPNFGIMFAPSDIVANKVKWSIDDTSIATVTGNNDTATVNAVKEGMTTLRLNVSTESNGKLSHSSVISVYTAIDNVYGKVNGKACTFYRGATKNSWIRSEKVKQGQELTIIGSCGSFYYIELPDNYTFDDGRGTRKAYVEKSKVYVPVTDVKTWRNSNDVKVGETTTVTSVVYPQIATVNKATYTTDNSSISTCDGNGNVQGKGEGYTRISATAENKKAICGLSVYSQCSDASGSLKEEADFLIGADSGENIRKAKVPKNQKVTVIGSCGNYFRIKMPTDFNFNDGDNSRIAYVLKSKVYVPVTEIKINKSELNLGEKDVDQLKTEVIPAQATNKTIVWSVAKKGVVEVDQNGKIKVVGTGNTTVIAKSPEGPSAACKITVFKSLDTAKMGDFTLRLVKTTAGCNTLEYSRCKGATQCEVYSGVKRPDGTFKWTFLEGEYGQLCEGGEFDEEVDLGSTRYYKVVAKKKYVRDAFDFVVLDEKTSNIVKVTNGTLTLSGKQKNKKSNTLSWNKLKREDTKNQGYVIYRKTNNDKKYKKLKEVTKNSYTDKSIKKKKKYSYKVRMFYVNEDGKREYSPYSNGITIKVK
;
A
#
# COMPACT_ATOMS: atom_id res chain seq x y z
N MET A 1 -19.17 57.77 40.73
CA MET A 1 -19.32 57.33 42.12
C MET A 1 -20.73 57.46 42.72
N LYS A 2 -21.78 57.95 42.01
CA LYS A 2 -23.16 58.11 42.56
C LYS A 2 -24.17 57.05 42.05
N LYS A 3 -23.77 56.10 41.21
CA LYS A 3 -24.65 54.99 40.76
C LYS A 3 -24.35 53.63 41.43
N PHE A 4 -23.23 53.51 42.16
CA PHE A 4 -22.85 52.26 42.84
C PHE A 4 -23.48 52.16 44.24
N THR A 5 -23.82 53.28 44.87
CA THR A 5 -24.42 53.32 46.21
C THR A 5 -25.94 53.09 46.22
N ALA A 6 -26.64 53.34 45.09
CA ALA A 6 -28.10 53.12 45.01
C ALA A 6 -28.45 51.62 44.83
N ASN A 7 -27.62 50.85 44.10
CA ASN A 7 -27.89 49.41 43.91
C ASN A 7 -27.54 48.57 45.14
N LEU A 8 -26.58 49.01 45.95
CA LEU A 8 -26.26 48.34 47.20
C LEU A 8 -27.33 48.53 48.27
N LEU A 9 -28.01 49.70 48.26
CA LEU A 9 -29.12 49.98 49.21
C LEU A 9 -30.42 49.26 48.80
N LEU A 10 -30.68 49.06 47.48
CA LEU A 10 -31.83 48.25 47.06
C LEU A 10 -31.67 46.75 47.33
N ILE A 11 -30.42 46.21 47.27
CA ILE A 11 -30.13 44.82 47.62
C ILE A 11 -30.26 44.60 49.14
N LEU A 12 -29.85 45.54 49.97
CA LEU A 12 -30.04 45.50 51.39
C LEU A 12 -31.52 45.69 51.81
N LEU A 13 -32.33 46.46 51.06
CA LEU A 13 -33.77 46.65 51.34
C LEU A 13 -34.60 45.45 50.89
N SER A 14 -34.22 44.73 49.85
CA SER A 14 -34.89 43.49 49.42
C SER A 14 -34.64 42.33 50.38
N ILE A 15 -33.51 42.34 51.09
CA ILE A 15 -33.19 41.37 52.13
C ILE A 15 -34.00 41.63 53.43
N LEU A 16 -34.44 42.88 53.67
CA LEU A 16 -35.22 43.20 54.88
C LEU A 16 -36.76 43.05 54.74
N ILE A 17 -37.30 42.91 53.55
CA ILE A 17 -38.77 42.80 53.32
C ILE A 17 -39.22 41.34 53.16
N GLY A 18 -38.28 40.38 53.03
CA GLY A 18 -38.56 38.94 52.85
C GLY A 18 -38.61 38.10 54.15
N PHE A 19 -38.27 38.68 55.28
CA PHE A 19 -38.35 37.98 56.57
C PHE A 19 -39.61 38.34 57.34
N SER A 20 -40.75 37.81 56.96
CA SER A 20 -41.82 37.57 57.94
C SER A 20 -41.33 36.45 58.86
N VAL A 21 -41.00 36.81 60.08
CA VAL A 21 -40.60 35.90 61.14
C VAL A 21 -41.72 34.90 61.40
N HIS A 22 -41.71 33.78 60.74
CA HIS A 22 -42.28 32.57 61.29
C HIS A 22 -41.18 31.96 62.19
N SER A 23 -41.24 32.18 63.48
CA SER A 23 -40.50 31.44 64.51
C SER A 23 -41.05 29.99 64.54
N SER A 24 -40.67 29.19 63.59
CA SER A 24 -40.76 27.73 63.72
C SER A 24 -39.54 27.29 64.49
N VAL A 25 -39.79 26.81 65.71
CA VAL A 25 -38.80 26.07 66.50
C VAL A 25 -38.41 24.84 65.67
N TYR A 26 -37.30 24.91 65.00
CA TYR A 26 -36.73 23.74 64.35
C TYR A 26 -36.11 22.86 65.43
N ALA A 27 -36.52 21.60 65.47
CA ALA A 27 -35.84 20.62 66.28
C ALA A 27 -34.37 20.54 65.92
N ALA A 28 -33.46 20.25 66.84
CA ALA A 28 -31.99 20.20 66.61
C ALA A 28 -31.56 19.24 65.51
N ASP A 29 -32.43 18.36 65.00
CA ASP A 29 -32.19 17.38 63.92
C ASP A 29 -32.34 17.97 62.53
N ASP A 30 -32.79 19.21 62.32
CA ASP A 30 -33.03 19.82 60.98
C ASP A 30 -31.94 20.79 60.52
N ALA A 31 -30.81 20.86 61.24
CA ALA A 31 -29.71 21.75 60.86
C ALA A 31 -29.03 21.30 59.57
N LYS A 32 -28.94 22.21 58.61
CA LYS A 32 -28.39 21.97 57.26
C LYS A 32 -27.36 23.00 56.86
N VAL A 33 -26.40 22.57 56.08
CA VAL A 33 -25.51 23.45 55.31
C VAL A 33 -25.68 23.18 53.84
N GLU A 34 -25.72 24.21 53.04
CA GLU A 34 -25.87 24.10 51.56
C GLU A 34 -24.80 24.93 50.85
N ILE A 35 -24.34 24.42 49.69
CA ILE A 35 -23.53 25.18 48.76
C ILE A 35 -24.49 26.10 48.00
N TRP A 36 -24.27 27.42 48.09
CA TRP A 36 -25.17 28.46 47.64
C TRP A 36 -24.52 29.36 46.58
N SER A 37 -25.31 29.86 45.63
CA SER A 37 -24.90 30.93 44.72
C SER A 37 -25.60 32.25 45.12
N TYR A 38 -24.84 33.15 45.71
CA TYR A 38 -25.38 34.47 46.07
C TYR A 38 -25.80 35.29 44.86
N SER A 39 -25.09 35.14 43.72
CA SER A 39 -25.40 35.86 42.48
C SER A 39 -26.68 35.38 41.80
N LEU A 40 -27.08 34.13 42.00
CA LEU A 40 -28.30 33.54 41.43
C LEU A 40 -29.38 33.33 42.47
N ASN A 41 -29.09 33.59 43.73
CA ASN A 41 -29.95 33.34 44.87
C ASN A 41 -30.54 31.90 44.87
N GLU A 42 -29.70 30.90 44.65
CA GLU A 42 -30.12 29.49 44.60
C GLU A 42 -29.09 28.52 45.20
N ARG A 43 -29.57 27.35 45.66
CA ARG A 43 -28.77 26.24 46.03
C ARG A 43 -28.08 25.63 44.81
N ILE A 44 -26.77 25.34 44.93
CA ILE A 44 -25.98 24.76 43.84
C ILE A 44 -25.92 23.23 44.01
N GLU A 45 -26.74 22.52 43.26
CA GLU A 45 -26.68 21.06 43.10
C GLU A 45 -25.73 20.67 42.00
N HIS A 46 -25.59 21.49 40.96
CA HIS A 46 -24.76 21.28 39.80
C HIS A 46 -24.28 22.62 39.25
N ARG A 47 -23.03 22.64 38.79
CA ARG A 47 -22.44 23.79 38.06
C ARG A 47 -21.59 23.30 36.90
N SER A 48 -21.77 23.95 35.78
CA SER A 48 -20.93 23.76 34.55
C SER A 48 -19.83 24.81 34.53
N ILE A 49 -18.60 24.38 34.29
CA ILE A 49 -17.44 25.26 34.18
C ILE A 49 -16.64 24.86 32.94
N GLU A 50 -16.24 25.82 32.15
CA GLU A 50 -15.39 25.60 30.97
C GLU A 50 -13.95 25.29 31.41
N VAL A 51 -13.29 24.36 30.71
CA VAL A 51 -11.87 24.01 30.93
C VAL A 51 -11.02 25.29 30.91
N GLY A 52 -10.13 25.43 31.89
CA GLY A 52 -9.26 26.59 32.02
C GLY A 52 -9.91 27.84 32.62
N LYS A 53 -11.21 27.78 32.95
CA LYS A 53 -11.91 28.88 33.63
C LYS A 53 -12.06 28.59 35.11
N SER A 54 -12.27 29.67 35.88
CA SER A 54 -12.52 29.63 37.31
C SER A 54 -13.94 30.14 37.62
N ASN A 55 -14.58 29.51 38.59
CA ASN A 55 -15.86 29.98 39.07
C ASN A 55 -15.75 30.30 40.57
N PRO A 56 -15.82 31.58 40.98
CA PRO A 56 -15.72 31.97 42.40
C PRO A 56 -17.06 31.99 43.13
N ASN A 57 -18.19 31.60 42.48
CA ASN A 57 -19.53 31.82 42.96
C ASN A 57 -20.07 30.66 43.82
N PHE A 58 -19.23 30.07 44.67
CA PHE A 58 -19.69 29.08 45.64
C PHE A 58 -19.64 29.66 47.04
N GLY A 59 -20.77 29.85 47.61
CA GLY A 59 -20.98 30.36 48.98
C GLY A 59 -21.57 29.30 49.92
N ILE A 60 -21.79 29.65 51.16
CA ILE A 60 -22.37 28.78 52.19
C ILE A 60 -23.71 29.41 52.66
N MET A 61 -24.72 28.58 52.75
CA MET A 61 -25.98 28.91 53.35
C MET A 61 -26.27 27.93 54.49
N PHE A 62 -26.63 28.44 55.63
CA PHE A 62 -27.07 27.65 56.80
C PHE A 62 -28.57 27.75 56.97
N ALA A 63 -29.16 26.66 57.41
CA ALA A 63 -30.56 26.61 57.82
C ALA A 63 -30.63 25.80 59.14
N PRO A 64 -31.01 26.44 60.26
CA PRO A 64 -31.30 27.87 60.40
C PRO A 64 -30.05 28.77 60.25
N SER A 65 -30.25 30.04 59.99
CA SER A 65 -29.19 31.02 59.63
C SER A 65 -28.25 31.42 60.78
N ASP A 66 -28.57 31.06 62.01
CA ASP A 66 -27.83 31.35 63.25
C ASP A 66 -26.77 30.31 63.58
N ILE A 67 -26.59 29.31 62.71
CA ILE A 67 -25.55 28.30 62.89
C ILE A 67 -24.15 28.94 62.80
N VAL A 68 -23.34 28.77 63.84
CA VAL A 68 -21.96 29.25 63.87
C VAL A 68 -21.02 28.12 63.46
N ALA A 69 -20.23 28.35 62.40
CA ALA A 69 -19.24 27.42 61.93
C ALA A 69 -17.90 27.62 62.65
N ASN A 70 -17.35 26.56 63.24
CA ASN A 70 -16.01 26.58 63.86
C ASN A 70 -14.93 26.26 62.85
N LYS A 71 -15.26 25.42 61.87
CA LYS A 71 -14.33 25.01 60.79
C LYS A 71 -15.09 24.71 59.52
N VAL A 72 -14.65 25.31 58.45
CA VAL A 72 -15.12 25.07 57.09
C VAL A 72 -14.04 24.38 56.29
N LYS A 73 -14.38 23.35 55.54
CA LYS A 73 -13.49 22.64 54.64
C LYS A 73 -14.15 22.42 53.27
N TRP A 74 -13.56 23.02 52.27
CA TRP A 74 -13.90 22.73 50.89
C TRP A 74 -12.96 21.67 50.33
N SER A 75 -13.46 20.75 49.49
CA SER A 75 -12.65 19.73 48.82
C SER A 75 -13.29 19.32 47.49
N ILE A 76 -12.49 18.85 46.58
CA ILE A 76 -12.88 18.27 45.31
C ILE A 76 -12.48 16.79 45.31
N ASP A 77 -13.36 15.91 44.83
CA ASP A 77 -13.11 14.47 44.78
C ASP A 77 -12.01 14.10 43.78
N ASP A 78 -12.00 14.71 42.62
CA ASP A 78 -10.99 14.49 41.60
C ASP A 78 -10.29 15.81 41.21
N THR A 79 -9.07 15.97 41.71
CA THR A 79 -8.25 17.17 41.49
C THR A 79 -7.65 17.22 40.07
N SER A 80 -7.68 16.14 39.30
CA SER A 80 -7.30 16.13 37.90
C SER A 80 -8.33 16.79 37.01
N ILE A 81 -9.61 16.84 37.44
CA ILE A 81 -10.72 17.47 36.74
C ILE A 81 -10.89 18.92 37.14
N ALA A 82 -10.89 19.21 38.43
CA ALA A 82 -10.96 20.56 38.97
C ALA A 82 -10.21 20.68 40.29
N THR A 83 -9.82 21.89 40.67
CA THR A 83 -9.28 22.21 41.99
C THR A 83 -10.18 23.22 42.69
N VAL A 84 -10.10 23.27 44.00
CA VAL A 84 -10.86 24.24 44.81
C VAL A 84 -9.95 25.00 45.76
N THR A 85 -10.15 26.29 45.80
CA THR A 85 -9.59 27.17 46.83
C THR A 85 -10.75 27.86 47.54
N GLY A 86 -10.80 27.81 48.89
CA GLY A 86 -11.90 28.39 49.63
C GLY A 86 -11.49 28.85 51.02
N ASN A 87 -12.31 29.71 51.60
CA ASN A 87 -12.24 30.22 52.95
C ASN A 87 -13.49 29.79 53.73
N ASN A 88 -13.77 30.46 54.84
CA ASN A 88 -14.94 30.15 55.69
C ASN A 88 -16.28 30.53 55.03
N ASP A 89 -16.29 31.36 53.99
CA ASP A 89 -17.54 31.89 53.44
C ASP A 89 -17.74 31.46 51.98
N THR A 90 -16.68 31.39 51.21
CA THR A 90 -16.74 31.18 49.78
C THR A 90 -15.66 30.25 49.26
N ALA A 91 -15.90 29.71 48.06
CA ALA A 91 -14.89 28.93 47.33
C ALA A 91 -14.86 29.29 45.85
N THR A 92 -13.68 29.15 45.26
CA THR A 92 -13.45 29.22 43.83
C THR A 92 -13.08 27.83 43.33
N VAL A 93 -13.79 27.34 42.33
CA VAL A 93 -13.46 26.10 41.61
C VAL A 93 -12.77 26.44 40.33
N ASN A 94 -11.59 25.87 40.08
CA ASN A 94 -10.79 26.04 38.89
C ASN A 94 -10.90 24.76 38.05
N ALA A 95 -11.42 24.86 36.85
CA ALA A 95 -11.58 23.74 35.93
C ALA A 95 -10.26 23.41 35.21
N VAL A 96 -9.79 22.16 35.33
CA VAL A 96 -8.48 21.72 34.81
C VAL A 96 -8.64 20.89 33.53
N LYS A 97 -9.52 19.92 33.56
CA LYS A 97 -9.71 18.94 32.47
C LYS A 97 -11.18 18.57 32.35
N GLU A 98 -11.63 18.28 31.12
CA GLU A 98 -12.97 17.78 30.83
C GLU A 98 -13.30 16.54 31.68
N GLY A 99 -14.48 16.57 32.31
CA GLY A 99 -14.96 15.49 33.15
C GLY A 99 -15.94 15.97 34.21
N MET A 100 -16.26 15.07 35.13
CA MET A 100 -17.13 15.35 36.30
C MET A 100 -16.42 15.07 37.59
N THR A 101 -16.64 15.92 38.59
CA THR A 101 -16.17 15.76 39.95
C THR A 101 -17.20 16.31 40.92
N THR A 102 -16.97 16.10 42.20
CA THR A 102 -17.85 16.58 43.25
C THR A 102 -17.14 17.60 44.11
N LEU A 103 -17.72 18.78 44.25
CA LEU A 103 -17.34 19.75 45.26
C LEU A 103 -18.01 19.39 46.59
N ARG A 104 -17.23 19.25 47.62
CA ARG A 104 -17.72 18.94 48.99
C ARG A 104 -17.45 20.10 49.91
N LEU A 105 -18.51 20.45 50.66
CA LEU A 105 -18.46 21.34 51.78
C LEU A 105 -18.68 20.52 53.05
N ASN A 106 -17.72 20.59 53.97
CA ASN A 106 -17.82 20.00 55.31
C ASN A 106 -17.62 21.11 56.33
N VAL A 107 -18.56 21.24 57.23
CA VAL A 107 -18.58 22.26 58.26
C VAL A 107 -18.68 21.59 59.65
N SER A 108 -17.84 22.00 60.56
CA SER A 108 -17.98 21.65 61.97
C SER A 108 -18.57 22.82 62.71
N THR A 109 -19.59 22.59 63.50
CA THR A 109 -20.34 23.61 64.28
C THR A 109 -20.23 23.31 65.78
N GLU A 110 -20.50 24.30 66.60
CA GLU A 110 -20.48 24.12 68.09
C GLU A 110 -21.64 23.26 68.55
N SER A 111 -22.83 23.53 68.03
CA SER A 111 -24.10 22.99 68.59
C SER A 111 -24.66 21.84 67.71
N ASN A 112 -24.35 21.77 66.41
CA ASN A 112 -25.00 20.84 65.48
C ASN A 112 -24.03 19.78 64.92
N GLY A 113 -22.81 19.66 65.47
CA GLY A 113 -21.83 18.67 65.06
C GLY A 113 -21.25 18.91 63.66
N LYS A 114 -21.22 17.89 62.83
CA LYS A 114 -20.69 17.97 61.47
C LYS A 114 -21.83 18.02 60.44
N LEU A 115 -21.86 19.08 59.66
CA LEU A 115 -22.76 19.24 58.54
C LEU A 115 -21.99 19.11 57.22
N SER A 116 -22.64 18.60 56.17
CA SER A 116 -22.02 18.49 54.85
C SER A 116 -23.01 18.71 53.73
N HIS A 117 -22.52 19.23 52.65
CA HIS A 117 -23.23 19.33 51.36
C HIS A 117 -22.29 19.04 50.21
N SER A 118 -22.83 18.56 49.09
CA SER A 118 -22.05 18.32 47.88
C SER A 118 -22.75 18.84 46.63
N SER A 119 -21.96 19.29 45.70
CA SER A 119 -22.41 19.80 44.40
C SER A 119 -21.64 19.14 43.29
N VAL A 120 -22.32 18.71 42.24
CA VAL A 120 -21.69 18.14 41.05
C VAL A 120 -21.10 19.25 40.19
N ILE A 121 -19.85 19.12 39.81
CA ILE A 121 -19.16 20.00 38.89
C ILE A 121 -18.96 19.26 37.55
N SER A 122 -19.53 19.78 36.49
CA SER A 122 -19.26 19.32 35.11
C SER A 122 -18.31 20.30 34.43
N VAL A 123 -17.09 19.84 34.18
CA VAL A 123 -16.08 20.60 33.44
C VAL A 123 -16.19 20.23 31.98
N TYR A 124 -16.50 21.22 31.14
CA TYR A 124 -16.69 20.99 29.71
C TYR A 124 -15.63 21.69 28.88
N THR A 125 -15.27 21.07 27.74
CA THR A 125 -14.50 21.71 26.68
C THR A 125 -15.45 22.49 25.80
N ALA A 126 -15.19 23.77 25.55
CA ALA A 126 -16.00 24.60 24.70
C ALA A 126 -15.99 24.12 23.24
N ILE A 127 -17.10 24.28 22.57
CA ILE A 127 -17.29 24.01 21.14
C ILE A 127 -17.94 25.27 20.54
N ASP A 128 -17.43 25.72 19.39
CA ASP A 128 -17.91 26.91 18.71
C ASP A 128 -19.29 26.68 18.07
N ASN A 129 -20.34 26.88 18.80
CA ASN A 129 -21.77 26.93 18.39
C ASN A 129 -22.12 26.03 17.19
N VAL A 130 -22.07 24.72 17.39
CA VAL A 130 -22.39 23.77 16.34
C VAL A 130 -23.88 23.41 16.38
N TYR A 131 -24.54 23.54 15.24
CA TYR A 131 -25.94 23.12 15.07
C TYR A 131 -26.06 21.60 15.20
N GLY A 132 -27.10 21.18 15.92
CA GLY A 132 -27.50 19.77 16.02
C GLY A 132 -29.00 19.63 16.21
N LYS A 133 -29.48 18.43 16.15
CA LYS A 133 -30.88 18.10 16.46
C LYS A 133 -30.99 16.75 17.15
N VAL A 134 -32.03 16.61 17.95
CA VAL A 134 -32.32 15.33 18.63
C VAL A 134 -32.53 14.22 17.60
N ASN A 135 -31.81 13.12 17.76
CA ASN A 135 -31.90 11.93 16.93
C ASN A 135 -32.54 10.78 17.75
N GLY A 136 -33.66 10.26 17.28
CA GLY A 136 -34.39 9.20 17.94
C GLY A 136 -35.74 9.64 18.53
N LYS A 137 -36.56 8.67 18.95
CA LYS A 137 -37.96 8.88 19.31
C LYS A 137 -38.18 9.73 20.57
N ALA A 138 -37.22 9.72 21.49
CA ALA A 138 -37.23 10.55 22.69
C ALA A 138 -35.83 10.61 23.30
N CYS A 139 -35.46 11.74 23.89
CA CYS A 139 -34.27 11.88 24.71
C CYS A 139 -34.58 12.70 25.96
N THR A 140 -33.65 12.67 26.90
CA THR A 140 -33.74 13.41 28.16
C THR A 140 -32.64 14.47 28.18
N PHE A 141 -32.98 15.67 28.62
CA PHE A 141 -32.05 16.74 28.89
C PHE A 141 -31.76 16.83 30.37
N TYR A 142 -30.49 16.97 30.72
CA TYR A 142 -30.01 16.92 32.10
C TYR A 142 -29.36 18.25 32.52
N ARG A 143 -29.29 18.50 33.83
CA ARG A 143 -28.54 19.63 34.38
C ARG A 143 -27.03 19.43 34.34
N GLY A 144 -26.56 18.20 34.46
CA GLY A 144 -25.15 17.81 34.48
C GLY A 144 -24.84 16.70 33.47
N ALA A 145 -23.58 16.47 33.23
CA ALA A 145 -23.09 15.50 32.23
C ALA A 145 -23.22 14.03 32.71
N THR A 146 -24.32 13.68 33.38
CA THR A 146 -24.62 12.33 33.87
C THR A 146 -26.13 12.07 33.87
N LYS A 147 -26.51 10.80 33.67
CA LYS A 147 -27.92 10.34 33.78
C LYS A 147 -28.46 10.43 35.20
N ASN A 148 -27.60 10.49 36.19
CA ASN A 148 -27.97 10.66 37.60
C ASN A 148 -28.17 12.13 38.00
N SER A 149 -27.94 13.06 37.06
CA SER A 149 -28.21 14.49 37.26
C SER A 149 -29.70 14.76 37.14
N TRP A 150 -30.13 15.88 37.72
CA TRP A 150 -31.52 16.35 37.61
C TRP A 150 -31.94 16.51 36.17
N ILE A 151 -33.14 16.01 35.87
CA ILE A 151 -33.74 16.08 34.56
C ILE A 151 -34.30 17.51 34.36
N ARG A 152 -33.98 18.07 33.16
CA ARG A 152 -34.55 19.37 32.74
C ARG A 152 -35.75 19.20 31.82
N SER A 153 -35.71 18.19 30.93
CA SER A 153 -36.85 17.80 30.12
C SER A 153 -36.77 16.32 29.76
N GLU A 154 -37.89 15.60 29.88
CA GLU A 154 -38.04 14.22 29.43
C GLU A 154 -38.76 14.15 28.09
N LYS A 155 -38.56 13.01 27.40
CA LYS A 155 -39.25 12.67 26.14
C LYS A 155 -39.19 13.80 25.08
N VAL A 156 -38.03 14.49 25.05
CA VAL A 156 -37.81 15.54 24.04
C VAL A 156 -37.93 14.94 22.64
N LYS A 157 -38.75 15.53 21.80
CA LYS A 157 -39.13 15.00 20.49
C LYS A 157 -37.93 14.91 19.54
N GLN A 158 -37.98 13.93 18.66
CA GLN A 158 -37.04 13.84 17.52
C GLN A 158 -37.13 15.11 16.68
N GLY A 159 -35.99 15.59 16.21
CA GLY A 159 -35.91 16.81 15.39
C GLY A 159 -35.82 18.11 16.21
N GLN A 160 -35.93 18.09 17.55
CA GLN A 160 -35.68 19.27 18.34
C GLN A 160 -34.29 19.84 18.03
N GLU A 161 -34.28 21.08 17.58
CA GLU A 161 -33.04 21.80 17.26
C GLU A 161 -32.33 22.27 18.54
N LEU A 162 -31.02 22.29 18.48
CA LEU A 162 -30.15 22.68 19.59
C LEU A 162 -28.81 23.21 19.04
N THR A 163 -28.14 24.00 19.86
CA THR A 163 -26.77 24.43 19.61
C THR A 163 -25.82 23.73 20.58
N ILE A 164 -24.84 23.04 20.07
CA ILE A 164 -23.79 22.42 20.89
C ILE A 164 -22.76 23.49 21.19
N ILE A 165 -22.57 23.76 22.48
CA ILE A 165 -21.64 24.78 22.99
C ILE A 165 -20.50 24.17 23.80
N GLY A 166 -20.51 22.85 24.02
CA GLY A 166 -19.45 22.17 24.72
C GLY A 166 -19.60 20.65 24.74
N SER A 167 -18.55 19.99 25.21
CA SER A 167 -18.42 18.55 25.38
C SER A 167 -18.00 18.22 26.81
N CYS A 168 -18.63 17.22 27.41
CA CYS A 168 -18.25 16.68 28.72
C CYS A 168 -18.45 15.16 28.73
N GLY A 169 -17.39 14.37 28.56
CA GLY A 169 -17.45 12.93 28.48
C GLY A 169 -18.38 12.45 27.36
N SER A 170 -19.40 11.65 27.70
CA SER A 170 -20.40 11.13 26.75
C SER A 170 -21.55 12.10 26.46
N PHE A 171 -21.48 13.33 26.98
CA PHE A 171 -22.54 14.33 26.84
C PHE A 171 -22.05 15.52 26.01
N TYR A 172 -22.98 16.14 25.27
CA TYR A 172 -22.85 17.51 24.80
C TYR A 172 -23.47 18.49 25.81
N TYR A 173 -22.82 19.63 26.03
CA TYR A 173 -23.39 20.80 26.66
C TYR A 173 -24.04 21.64 25.57
N ILE A 174 -25.32 21.88 25.69
CA ILE A 174 -26.16 22.47 24.62
C ILE A 174 -26.88 23.72 25.07
N GLU A 175 -27.20 24.54 24.10
CA GLU A 175 -28.15 25.67 24.26
C GLU A 175 -29.35 25.47 23.33
N LEU A 176 -30.53 25.72 23.85
CA LEU A 176 -31.78 25.55 23.11
C LEU A 176 -32.29 26.89 22.59
N PRO A 177 -33.15 26.91 21.53
CA PRO A 177 -33.75 28.11 20.98
C PRO A 177 -34.57 28.89 22.02
N ASP A 178 -34.79 30.19 21.79
CA ASP A 178 -35.48 31.10 22.71
C ASP A 178 -36.91 30.66 23.04
N ASN A 179 -37.57 29.97 22.16
CA ASN A 179 -38.93 29.47 22.30
C ASN A 179 -39.04 28.11 23.04
N TYR A 180 -37.92 27.55 23.50
CA TYR A 180 -37.93 26.28 24.23
C TYR A 180 -38.07 26.51 25.72
N THR A 181 -39.03 25.84 26.34
CA THR A 181 -39.22 25.85 27.79
C THR A 181 -38.89 24.49 28.36
N PHE A 182 -38.05 24.46 29.39
CA PHE A 182 -37.74 23.23 30.11
C PHE A 182 -38.84 22.85 31.08
N ASP A 183 -39.08 21.56 31.27
CA ASP A 183 -40.08 21.02 32.18
C ASP A 183 -39.78 21.39 33.65
N ASP A 184 -38.52 21.70 33.99
CA ASP A 184 -38.08 22.11 35.31
C ASP A 184 -38.38 23.58 35.64
N GLY A 185 -38.99 24.34 34.71
CA GLY A 185 -39.42 25.74 34.91
C GLY A 185 -38.27 26.75 35.05
N ARG A 186 -37.02 26.34 34.85
CA ARG A 186 -35.86 27.24 34.98
C ARG A 186 -35.58 28.01 33.70
N GLY A 187 -35.29 29.30 33.84
CA GLY A 187 -35.12 30.24 32.73
C GLY A 187 -33.79 30.08 31.94
N THR A 188 -32.87 29.21 32.35
CA THR A 188 -31.62 28.99 31.59
C THR A 188 -31.87 28.05 30.42
N ARG A 189 -31.40 28.42 29.22
CA ARG A 189 -31.59 27.61 27.99
C ARG A 189 -30.53 26.50 27.79
N LYS A 190 -29.69 26.23 28.81
CA LYS A 190 -28.57 25.32 28.71
C LYS A 190 -28.86 23.99 29.41
N ALA A 191 -28.44 22.89 28.81
CA ALA A 191 -28.61 21.53 29.33
C ALA A 191 -27.51 20.61 28.85
N TYR A 192 -27.49 19.37 29.38
CA TYR A 192 -26.68 18.28 28.85
C TYR A 192 -27.56 17.25 28.16
N VAL A 193 -27.04 16.67 27.08
CA VAL A 193 -27.68 15.59 26.34
C VAL A 193 -26.64 14.56 25.94
N GLU A 194 -26.98 13.28 25.95
CA GLU A 194 -26.08 12.22 25.49
C GLU A 194 -25.69 12.46 24.02
N LYS A 195 -24.41 12.37 23.70
CA LYS A 195 -23.88 12.52 22.33
C LYS A 195 -24.58 11.58 21.34
N SER A 196 -24.87 10.36 21.77
CA SER A 196 -25.57 9.34 20.96
C SER A 196 -27.01 9.70 20.58
N LYS A 197 -27.61 10.71 21.25
CA LYS A 197 -28.97 11.20 21.02
C LYS A 197 -29.03 12.45 20.17
N VAL A 198 -27.88 12.93 19.68
CA VAL A 198 -27.81 14.14 18.86
C VAL A 198 -27.26 13.77 17.50
N TYR A 199 -27.96 14.21 16.47
CA TYR A 199 -27.47 14.22 15.10
C TYR A 199 -26.85 15.60 14.81
N VAL A 200 -25.60 15.57 14.36
CA VAL A 200 -24.86 16.77 13.93
C VAL A 200 -24.59 16.63 12.45
N PRO A 201 -25.22 17.46 11.61
CA PRO A 201 -25.06 17.37 10.15
C PRO A 201 -23.66 17.78 9.69
N VAL A 202 -23.25 17.23 8.57
CA VAL A 202 -22.04 17.67 7.86
C VAL A 202 -22.30 19.02 7.20
N THR A 203 -21.48 20.01 7.49
CA THR A 203 -21.58 21.35 6.90
C THR A 203 -20.62 21.53 5.74
N ASP A 204 -19.44 20.90 5.81
CA ASP A 204 -18.40 20.98 4.78
C ASP A 204 -17.50 19.74 4.80
N VAL A 205 -16.87 19.46 3.67
CA VAL A 205 -15.78 18.48 3.53
C VAL A 205 -14.63 19.20 2.83
N LYS A 206 -13.44 19.12 3.39
CA LYS A 206 -12.21 19.59 2.72
C LYS A 206 -11.31 18.42 2.42
N THR A 207 -10.60 18.48 1.30
CA THR A 207 -9.71 17.42 0.85
C THR A 207 -8.34 17.96 0.46
N TRP A 208 -7.31 17.16 0.71
CA TRP A 208 -5.92 17.42 0.34
C TRP A 208 -5.32 16.17 -0.25
N ARG A 209 -4.32 16.34 -1.09
CA ARG A 209 -3.52 15.27 -1.67
C ARG A 209 -2.06 15.44 -1.28
N ASN A 210 -1.35 14.33 -1.11
CA ASN A 210 0.08 14.35 -0.80
C ASN A 210 0.93 14.66 -2.03
N SER A 211 0.40 14.38 -3.23
CA SER A 211 1.06 14.66 -4.51
C SER A 211 0.04 15.10 -5.56
N ASN A 212 0.46 15.93 -6.49
CA ASN A 212 -0.33 16.32 -7.66
C ASN A 212 -0.40 15.22 -8.71
N ASP A 213 0.51 14.26 -8.64
CA ASP A 213 0.60 13.14 -9.57
C ASP A 213 1.02 11.84 -8.88
N VAL A 214 0.77 10.72 -9.55
CA VAL A 214 1.18 9.38 -9.15
C VAL A 214 1.58 8.60 -10.41
N LYS A 215 2.60 7.77 -10.29
CA LYS A 215 3.02 6.89 -11.38
C LYS A 215 2.06 5.70 -11.52
N VAL A 216 1.85 5.24 -12.74
CA VAL A 216 1.10 4.00 -13.02
C VAL A 216 1.70 2.84 -12.20
N GLY A 217 0.85 2.13 -11.46
CA GLY A 217 1.22 1.05 -10.56
C GLY A 217 1.54 1.49 -9.12
N GLU A 218 1.85 2.78 -8.88
CA GLU A 218 2.13 3.31 -7.54
C GLU A 218 0.85 3.83 -6.86
N THR A 219 0.97 4.12 -5.57
CA THR A 219 -0.14 4.58 -4.73
C THR A 219 0.21 5.92 -4.09
N THR A 220 -0.76 6.83 -4.04
CA THR A 220 -0.73 8.08 -3.27
C THR A 220 -1.92 8.15 -2.33
N THR A 221 -1.95 9.13 -1.43
CA THR A 221 -3.05 9.29 -0.47
C THR A 221 -3.73 10.63 -0.65
N VAL A 222 -5.05 10.60 -0.66
CA VAL A 222 -5.95 11.75 -0.53
C VAL A 222 -6.54 11.70 0.86
N THR A 223 -6.40 12.79 1.60
CA THR A 223 -6.98 12.93 2.95
C THR A 223 -8.14 13.91 2.94
N SER A 224 -9.04 13.76 3.89
CA SER A 224 -10.15 14.71 4.06
C SER A 224 -10.45 15.00 5.52
N VAL A 225 -11.03 16.15 5.76
CA VAL A 225 -11.60 16.53 7.05
C VAL A 225 -13.07 16.90 6.84
N VAL A 226 -13.91 16.30 7.66
CA VAL A 226 -15.35 16.57 7.70
C VAL A 226 -15.61 17.63 8.75
N TYR A 227 -16.40 18.61 8.43
CA TYR A 227 -16.80 19.69 9.35
C TYR A 227 -18.31 19.65 9.65
N PRO A 228 -18.71 20.00 10.87
CA PRO A 228 -17.82 20.17 12.03
C PRO A 228 -17.17 18.84 12.43
N GLN A 229 -16.02 18.89 13.12
CA GLN A 229 -15.29 17.65 13.50
C GLN A 229 -16.11 16.70 14.38
N ILE A 230 -17.16 17.21 15.04
CA ILE A 230 -18.11 16.44 15.83
C ILE A 230 -19.32 15.97 15.02
N ALA A 231 -19.33 16.13 13.69
CA ALA A 231 -20.43 15.64 12.84
C ALA A 231 -20.71 14.15 13.09
N THR A 232 -21.97 13.75 13.00
CA THR A 232 -22.39 12.36 13.20
C THR A 232 -21.73 11.43 12.19
N VAL A 233 -21.61 11.89 10.93
CA VAL A 233 -20.79 11.26 9.90
C VAL A 233 -19.48 12.04 9.83
N ASN A 234 -18.47 11.59 10.55
CA ASN A 234 -17.19 12.30 10.69
C ASN A 234 -16.08 11.77 9.79
N LYS A 235 -16.38 10.82 8.92
CA LYS A 235 -15.46 10.28 7.93
C LYS A 235 -16.07 10.39 6.54
N ALA A 236 -15.26 10.80 5.57
CA ALA A 236 -15.65 10.78 4.18
C ALA A 236 -15.41 9.41 3.54
N THR A 237 -16.20 9.09 2.54
CA THR A 237 -15.97 8.00 1.60
C THR A 237 -15.32 8.56 0.34
N TYR A 238 -14.45 7.77 -0.30
CA TYR A 238 -13.68 8.22 -1.46
C TYR A 238 -14.08 7.46 -2.71
N THR A 239 -14.16 8.19 -3.82
CA THR A 239 -14.42 7.63 -5.15
C THR A 239 -13.57 8.33 -6.20
N THR A 240 -13.24 7.63 -7.28
CA THR A 240 -12.64 8.19 -8.49
C THR A 240 -13.71 8.34 -9.57
N ASP A 241 -13.58 9.34 -10.42
CA ASP A 241 -14.47 9.54 -11.57
C ASP A 241 -14.10 8.66 -12.76
N ASN A 242 -12.87 8.12 -12.80
CA ASN A 242 -12.41 7.24 -13.86
C ASN A 242 -11.58 6.05 -13.33
N SER A 243 -12.24 4.89 -13.25
CA SER A 243 -11.63 3.66 -12.75
C SER A 243 -10.57 3.05 -13.68
N SER A 244 -10.50 3.43 -14.95
CA SER A 244 -9.42 3.03 -15.86
C SER A 244 -8.12 3.81 -15.61
N ILE A 245 -8.21 5.01 -15.04
CA ILE A 245 -7.06 5.86 -14.70
C ILE A 245 -6.60 5.60 -13.27
N SER A 246 -7.52 5.52 -12.31
CA SER A 246 -7.17 5.22 -10.91
C SER A 246 -8.25 4.41 -10.20
N THR A 247 -7.85 3.73 -9.12
CA THR A 247 -8.77 3.15 -8.14
C THR A 247 -8.53 3.79 -6.78
N CYS A 248 -9.60 3.94 -5.99
CA CYS A 248 -9.52 4.54 -4.67
C CYS A 248 -10.16 3.58 -3.65
N ASP A 249 -9.52 3.36 -2.50
CA ASP A 249 -10.12 2.62 -1.39
C ASP A 249 -10.92 3.56 -0.45
N GLY A 250 -11.63 2.96 0.51
CA GLY A 250 -12.43 3.70 1.49
C GLY A 250 -11.62 4.60 2.44
N ASN A 251 -10.29 4.46 2.47
CA ASN A 251 -9.38 5.24 3.31
C ASN A 251 -8.67 6.37 2.55
N GLY A 252 -8.95 6.53 1.25
CA GLY A 252 -8.34 7.55 0.40
C GLY A 252 -6.99 7.16 -0.18
N ASN A 253 -6.60 5.88 -0.16
CA ASN A 253 -5.43 5.41 -0.90
C ASN A 253 -5.82 5.27 -2.38
N VAL A 254 -5.11 5.97 -3.23
CA VAL A 254 -5.39 6.04 -4.67
C VAL A 254 -4.25 5.37 -5.43
N GLN A 255 -4.56 4.30 -6.16
CA GLN A 255 -3.62 3.61 -7.03
C GLN A 255 -3.77 4.06 -8.48
N GLY A 256 -2.67 4.46 -9.11
CA GLY A 256 -2.62 4.75 -10.55
C GLY A 256 -2.74 3.46 -11.37
N LYS A 257 -3.66 3.42 -12.34
CA LYS A 257 -3.92 2.28 -13.23
C LYS A 257 -3.50 2.53 -14.66
N GLY A 258 -3.84 3.68 -15.20
CA GLY A 258 -3.55 4.08 -16.57
C GLY A 258 -3.26 5.57 -16.66
N GLU A 259 -2.58 5.98 -17.73
CA GLU A 259 -2.26 7.39 -17.96
C GLU A 259 -3.51 8.26 -18.10
N GLY A 260 -3.51 9.39 -17.45
CA GLY A 260 -4.55 10.41 -17.61
C GLY A 260 -4.77 11.24 -16.36
N TYR A 261 -5.75 12.13 -16.45
CA TYR A 261 -6.22 12.94 -15.35
C TYR A 261 -7.54 12.39 -14.80
N THR A 262 -7.68 12.36 -13.50
CA THR A 262 -8.87 11.90 -12.80
C THR A 262 -9.17 12.80 -11.61
N ARG A 263 -10.39 12.75 -11.11
CA ARG A 263 -10.83 13.48 -9.91
C ARG A 263 -11.19 12.50 -8.82
N ILE A 264 -10.66 12.75 -7.65
CA ILE A 264 -10.98 12.00 -6.44
C ILE A 264 -11.95 12.82 -5.63
N SER A 265 -13.08 12.22 -5.30
CA SER A 265 -14.15 12.82 -4.53
C SER A 265 -14.15 12.25 -3.12
N ALA A 266 -14.10 13.12 -2.11
CA ALA A 266 -14.34 12.79 -0.72
C ALA A 266 -15.76 13.24 -0.36
N THR A 267 -16.64 12.32 0.03
CA THR A 267 -18.06 12.59 0.28
C THR A 267 -18.44 12.14 1.70
N ALA A 268 -19.10 13.04 2.42
CA ALA A 268 -19.74 12.74 3.69
C ALA A 268 -21.15 13.33 3.66
N GLU A 269 -22.18 12.50 3.86
CA GLU A 269 -23.58 12.86 3.63
C GLU A 269 -23.80 13.47 2.23
N ASN A 270 -24.32 14.68 2.18
CA ASN A 270 -24.56 15.44 0.94
C ASN A 270 -23.44 16.45 0.59
N LYS A 271 -22.34 16.42 1.34
CA LYS A 271 -21.19 17.31 1.12
C LYS A 271 -20.08 16.57 0.42
N LYS A 272 -19.46 17.26 -0.53
CA LYS A 272 -18.45 16.68 -1.41
C LYS A 272 -17.31 17.67 -1.61
N ALA A 273 -16.08 17.17 -1.47
CA ALA A 273 -14.87 17.86 -1.90
C ALA A 273 -14.18 17.05 -3.00
N ILE A 274 -13.51 17.73 -3.90
CA ILE A 274 -12.88 17.12 -5.06
C ILE A 274 -11.44 17.60 -5.15
N CYS A 275 -10.51 16.69 -5.44
CA CYS A 275 -9.17 17.04 -5.85
C CYS A 275 -8.78 16.29 -7.14
N GLY A 276 -8.04 16.97 -8.01
CA GLY A 276 -7.54 16.38 -9.25
C GLY A 276 -6.25 15.59 -9.01
N LEU A 277 -6.01 14.56 -9.80
CA LEU A 277 -4.82 13.72 -9.74
C LEU A 277 -4.41 13.33 -11.16
N SER A 278 -3.13 13.54 -11.49
CA SER A 278 -2.54 13.07 -12.74
C SER A 278 -1.89 11.70 -12.53
N VAL A 279 -2.21 10.74 -13.38
CA VAL A 279 -1.56 9.43 -13.39
C VAL A 279 -0.65 9.36 -14.60
N TYR A 280 0.66 9.17 -14.40
CA TYR A 280 1.65 9.19 -15.46
C TYR A 280 2.43 7.89 -15.60
N SER A 281 2.85 7.58 -16.83
CA SER A 281 3.89 6.60 -17.10
C SER A 281 5.23 7.30 -17.15
N GLN A 282 6.20 6.78 -16.42
CA GLN A 282 7.58 7.26 -16.49
C GLN A 282 8.23 6.80 -17.80
N CYS A 283 9.04 7.63 -18.39
CA CYS A 283 9.87 7.29 -19.53
C CYS A 283 11.34 7.66 -19.26
N SER A 284 12.24 7.19 -20.10
CA SER A 284 13.63 7.66 -20.11
C SER A 284 13.66 9.15 -20.42
N ASP A 285 14.55 9.87 -19.77
CA ASP A 285 14.72 11.31 -19.96
C ASP A 285 15.00 11.64 -21.41
N ALA A 286 14.18 12.51 -21.98
CA ALA A 286 14.32 12.94 -23.36
C ALA A 286 14.39 14.47 -23.43
N SER A 287 15.46 15.00 -24.02
CA SER A 287 15.61 16.43 -24.26
C SER A 287 14.61 16.91 -25.29
N GLY A 288 13.93 18.02 -24.99
CA GLY A 288 12.98 18.64 -25.90
C GLY A 288 12.96 20.16 -25.78
N SER A 289 12.16 20.80 -26.59
CA SER A 289 11.92 22.25 -26.54
C SER A 289 10.51 22.59 -26.99
N LEU A 290 9.99 23.73 -26.56
CA LEU A 290 8.70 24.22 -27.03
C LEU A 290 8.75 24.61 -28.51
N LYS A 291 7.77 24.16 -29.30
CA LYS A 291 7.58 24.55 -30.69
C LYS A 291 6.96 25.94 -30.82
N GLU A 292 6.18 26.33 -29.85
CA GLU A 292 5.45 27.60 -29.76
C GLU A 292 5.22 27.93 -28.30
N GLU A 293 4.69 29.10 -27.99
CA GLU A 293 4.30 29.50 -26.63
C GLU A 293 3.31 28.51 -26.03
N ALA A 294 3.49 28.17 -24.75
CA ALA A 294 2.64 27.22 -24.05
C ALA A 294 2.53 27.54 -22.54
N ASP A 295 1.43 27.14 -21.94
CA ASP A 295 1.26 27.12 -20.51
C ASP A 295 1.82 25.83 -19.92
N PHE A 296 2.51 25.96 -18.80
CA PHE A 296 2.93 24.85 -17.98
C PHE A 296 1.95 24.68 -16.81
N LEU A 297 1.51 23.46 -16.60
CA LEU A 297 0.45 23.11 -15.66
C LEU A 297 1.01 22.33 -14.47
N ILE A 298 0.31 22.41 -13.34
CA ILE A 298 0.61 21.59 -12.14
C ILE A 298 0.22 20.13 -12.37
N GLY A 299 -0.86 19.88 -13.10
CA GLY A 299 -1.35 18.55 -13.46
C GLY A 299 -1.78 18.48 -14.92
N ALA A 300 -2.07 17.28 -15.40
CA ALA A 300 -2.47 17.03 -16.80
C ALA A 300 -3.95 17.38 -17.05
N ASP A 301 -4.38 18.56 -16.65
CA ASP A 301 -5.72 19.10 -16.87
C ASP A 301 -5.65 20.47 -17.55
N SER A 302 -6.53 20.72 -18.50
CA SER A 302 -6.55 21.95 -19.30
C SER A 302 -7.19 23.17 -18.60
N GLY A 303 -7.75 23.00 -17.40
CA GLY A 303 -8.71 23.98 -16.90
C GLY A 303 -8.18 25.02 -15.92
N GLU A 304 -7.39 24.68 -14.90
CA GLU A 304 -7.24 25.60 -13.78
C GLU A 304 -5.89 25.65 -13.06
N ASN A 305 -4.98 24.72 -13.37
CA ASN A 305 -3.75 24.59 -12.61
C ASN A 305 -2.54 25.08 -13.41
N ILE A 306 -2.60 26.31 -13.93
CA ILE A 306 -1.47 26.94 -14.61
C ILE A 306 -0.39 27.21 -13.59
N ARG A 307 0.76 26.56 -13.76
CA ARG A 307 1.96 26.78 -12.99
C ARG A 307 2.77 27.96 -13.50
N LYS A 308 2.86 28.08 -14.83
CA LYS A 308 3.50 29.19 -15.53
C LYS A 308 2.82 29.40 -16.86
N ALA A 309 2.20 30.56 -17.04
CA ALA A 309 1.58 30.95 -18.28
C ALA A 309 2.60 31.44 -19.31
N LYS A 310 2.29 31.29 -20.58
CA LYS A 310 3.00 31.89 -21.71
C LYS A 310 4.50 31.66 -21.73
N VAL A 311 4.92 30.41 -21.45
CA VAL A 311 6.31 30.03 -21.56
C VAL A 311 6.72 30.12 -23.04
N PRO A 312 7.81 30.83 -23.37
CA PRO A 312 8.13 31.18 -24.75
C PRO A 312 8.58 29.96 -25.57
N LYS A 313 8.42 30.06 -26.88
CA LYS A 313 9.00 29.14 -27.85
C LYS A 313 10.49 28.92 -27.59
N ASN A 314 10.99 27.74 -27.93
CA ASN A 314 12.37 27.27 -27.76
C ASN A 314 12.80 27.07 -26.29
N GLN A 315 11.92 27.27 -25.30
CA GLN A 315 12.23 26.88 -23.92
C GLN A 315 12.61 25.39 -23.87
N LYS A 316 13.80 25.09 -23.35
CA LYS A 316 14.29 23.73 -23.17
C LYS A 316 13.54 23.04 -22.03
N VAL A 317 13.19 21.79 -22.23
CA VAL A 317 12.53 20.92 -21.27
C VAL A 317 13.12 19.51 -21.32
N THR A 318 13.03 18.77 -20.24
CA THR A 318 13.33 17.34 -20.23
C THR A 318 12.00 16.59 -20.04
N VAL A 319 11.61 15.80 -21.02
CA VAL A 319 10.45 14.91 -20.91
C VAL A 319 10.84 13.72 -20.04
N ILE A 320 10.12 13.50 -18.97
CA ILE A 320 10.38 12.45 -17.97
C ILE A 320 9.19 11.50 -17.78
N GLY A 321 8.09 11.77 -18.47
CA GLY A 321 6.88 10.93 -18.40
C GLY A 321 5.79 11.40 -19.37
N SER A 322 4.75 10.59 -19.44
CA SER A 322 3.57 10.78 -20.28
C SER A 322 2.31 10.66 -19.41
N CYS A 323 1.34 11.53 -19.66
CA CYS A 323 0.05 11.52 -18.99
C CYS A 323 -1.06 11.94 -19.98
N GLY A 324 -1.68 10.98 -20.64
CA GLY A 324 -2.66 11.24 -21.69
C GLY A 324 -2.08 12.12 -22.80
N ASN A 325 -2.69 13.27 -23.05
CA ASN A 325 -2.24 14.24 -24.07
C ASN A 325 -1.09 15.15 -23.60
N TYR A 326 -0.57 14.94 -22.38
CA TYR A 326 0.47 15.79 -21.80
C TYR A 326 1.77 15.02 -21.64
N PHE A 327 2.89 15.74 -21.76
CA PHE A 327 4.17 15.31 -21.22
C PHE A 327 4.31 15.81 -19.79
N ARG A 328 4.83 14.95 -18.91
CA ARG A 328 5.40 15.33 -17.64
C ARG A 328 6.84 15.73 -17.89
N ILE A 329 7.17 16.97 -17.59
CA ILE A 329 8.47 17.56 -17.90
C ILE A 329 9.19 18.00 -16.64
N LYS A 330 10.51 18.01 -16.74
CA LYS A 330 11.40 18.61 -15.73
C LYS A 330 12.10 19.81 -16.36
N MET A 331 12.07 20.92 -15.65
CA MET A 331 12.70 22.17 -16.07
C MET A 331 14.18 22.20 -15.70
N PRO A 332 15.02 22.95 -16.47
CA PRO A 332 16.38 23.24 -16.11
C PRO A 332 16.51 23.90 -14.73
N THR A 333 17.69 23.86 -14.15
CA THR A 333 17.96 24.37 -12.78
C THR A 333 17.78 25.87 -12.63
N ASP A 334 17.99 26.61 -13.70
CA ASP A 334 17.87 28.07 -13.78
C ASP A 334 16.44 28.56 -14.05
N PHE A 335 15.50 27.65 -14.32
CA PHE A 335 14.10 28.00 -14.55
C PHE A 335 13.33 28.12 -13.23
N ASN A 336 12.64 29.25 -13.04
CA ASN A 336 11.79 29.50 -11.88
C ASN A 336 10.31 29.66 -12.27
N PHE A 337 9.45 28.88 -11.60
CA PHE A 337 8.00 28.98 -11.76
C PHE A 337 7.42 30.20 -11.05
N ASN A 338 8.08 30.73 -10.02
CA ASN A 338 7.61 31.83 -9.16
C ASN A 338 6.33 31.52 -8.36
N ASP A 339 6.05 30.24 -8.11
CA ASP A 339 4.87 29.75 -7.38
C ASP A 339 5.17 29.29 -5.94
N GLY A 340 6.41 29.44 -5.50
CA GLY A 340 6.87 28.99 -4.17
C GLY A 340 7.10 27.49 -4.04
N ASP A 341 6.78 26.70 -5.07
CA ASP A 341 7.10 25.27 -5.11
C ASP A 341 8.49 25.05 -5.72
N ASN A 342 9.38 24.43 -4.94
CA ASN A 342 10.74 24.11 -5.37
C ASN A 342 10.81 22.93 -6.36
N SER A 343 9.71 22.25 -6.63
CA SER A 343 9.67 21.20 -7.65
C SER A 343 9.85 21.83 -9.03
N ARG A 344 10.65 21.21 -9.86
CA ARG A 344 10.87 21.63 -11.25
C ARG A 344 10.00 20.84 -12.24
N ILE A 345 8.94 20.21 -11.75
CA ILE A 345 8.05 19.35 -12.53
C ILE A 345 6.85 20.16 -13.01
N ALA A 346 6.48 20.00 -14.26
CA ALA A 346 5.26 20.55 -14.82
C ALA A 346 4.68 19.61 -15.89
N TYR A 347 3.47 19.95 -16.32
CA TYR A 347 2.81 19.30 -17.44
C TYR A 347 2.63 20.27 -18.60
N VAL A 348 2.81 19.78 -19.82
CA VAL A 348 2.62 20.56 -21.04
C VAL A 348 2.02 19.67 -22.13
N LEU A 349 1.17 20.22 -22.99
CA LEU A 349 0.60 19.49 -24.12
C LEU A 349 1.70 18.90 -25.01
N LYS A 350 1.61 17.62 -25.33
CA LYS A 350 2.53 16.91 -26.25
C LYS A 350 2.66 17.63 -27.59
N SER A 351 1.56 18.19 -28.09
CA SER A 351 1.52 18.95 -29.34
C SER A 351 2.41 20.21 -29.34
N LYS A 352 2.71 20.76 -28.16
CA LYS A 352 3.52 21.97 -27.99
C LYS A 352 5.02 21.70 -27.86
N VAL A 353 5.43 20.42 -27.68
CA VAL A 353 6.82 20.06 -27.46
C VAL A 353 7.39 19.39 -28.69
N TYR A 354 8.60 19.78 -29.05
CA TYR A 354 9.43 19.08 -30.00
C TYR A 354 10.48 18.25 -29.25
N VAL A 355 10.52 16.96 -29.51
CA VAL A 355 11.52 16.02 -29.01
C VAL A 355 12.25 15.43 -30.22
N PRO A 356 13.54 15.72 -30.42
CA PRO A 356 14.29 15.23 -31.58
C PRO A 356 14.57 13.73 -31.48
N VAL A 357 14.79 13.11 -32.63
CA VAL A 357 15.35 11.76 -32.70
C VAL A 357 16.84 11.84 -32.39
N THR A 358 17.32 11.06 -31.45
CA THR A 358 18.75 11.01 -31.07
C THR A 358 19.44 9.76 -31.58
N GLU A 359 18.68 8.65 -31.72
CA GLU A 359 19.22 7.38 -32.20
C GLU A 359 18.13 6.57 -32.92
N ILE A 360 18.56 5.75 -33.86
CA ILE A 360 17.75 4.68 -34.42
C ILE A 360 18.44 3.35 -34.15
N LYS A 361 17.73 2.39 -33.60
CA LYS A 361 18.18 1.01 -33.47
C LYS A 361 17.52 0.16 -34.55
N ILE A 362 18.25 -0.79 -35.07
CA ILE A 362 17.77 -1.78 -36.04
C ILE A 362 17.86 -3.16 -35.41
N ASN A 363 16.88 -4.00 -35.65
CA ASN A 363 16.78 -5.32 -35.00
C ASN A 363 17.83 -6.35 -35.48
N LYS A 364 18.44 -6.10 -36.63
CA LYS A 364 19.49 -6.95 -37.24
C LYS A 364 20.57 -6.06 -37.82
N SER A 365 21.82 -6.22 -37.40
CA SER A 365 22.98 -5.51 -37.95
C SER A 365 23.51 -6.17 -39.20
N GLU A 366 23.30 -7.48 -39.36
CA GLU A 366 23.69 -8.29 -40.51
C GLU A 366 22.57 -9.27 -40.87
N LEU A 367 22.43 -9.58 -42.14
CA LEU A 367 21.42 -10.49 -42.65
C LEU A 367 21.95 -11.25 -43.89
N ASN A 368 21.83 -12.57 -43.84
CA ASN A 368 22.23 -13.46 -44.91
C ASN A 368 20.97 -14.07 -45.55
N LEU A 369 20.83 -13.93 -46.85
CA LEU A 369 19.62 -14.30 -47.60
C LEU A 369 19.97 -15.18 -48.80
N GLY A 370 19.04 -16.00 -49.25
CA GLY A 370 19.04 -16.68 -50.53
C GLY A 370 18.28 -15.88 -51.61
N GLU A 371 18.42 -16.25 -52.87
CA GLU A 371 17.90 -15.53 -54.05
C GLU A 371 16.38 -15.27 -54.03
N LYS A 372 15.59 -16.02 -53.24
CA LYS A 372 14.12 -15.86 -53.23
C LYS A 372 13.59 -15.44 -51.85
N ASP A 373 14.49 -15.05 -50.96
CA ASP A 373 14.09 -14.74 -49.60
C ASP A 373 13.39 -13.39 -49.45
N VAL A 374 12.56 -13.33 -48.45
CA VAL A 374 11.90 -12.12 -47.97
C VAL A 374 12.15 -12.05 -46.46
N ASP A 375 12.57 -10.92 -45.97
CA ASP A 375 12.74 -10.68 -44.54
C ASP A 375 12.23 -9.28 -44.16
N GLN A 376 12.16 -8.98 -42.90
CA GLN A 376 11.73 -7.68 -42.42
C GLN A 376 12.65 -7.14 -41.33
N LEU A 377 13.20 -5.97 -41.62
CA LEU A 377 13.88 -5.17 -40.61
C LEU A 377 12.88 -4.33 -39.83
N LYS A 378 13.14 -4.18 -38.56
CA LYS A 378 12.35 -3.32 -37.64
C LYS A 378 13.29 -2.31 -37.03
N THR A 379 12.77 -1.10 -36.82
CA THR A 379 13.52 -0.02 -36.17
C THR A 379 12.84 0.37 -34.85
N GLU A 380 13.66 0.81 -33.90
CA GLU A 380 13.26 1.52 -32.71
C GLU A 380 13.83 2.94 -32.78
N VAL A 381 12.96 3.93 -32.64
CA VAL A 381 13.33 5.36 -32.63
C VAL A 381 13.53 5.79 -31.16
N ILE A 382 14.67 6.37 -30.87
CA ILE A 382 15.04 6.86 -29.55
C ILE A 382 15.17 8.39 -29.56
N PRO A 383 14.59 9.07 -28.58
CA PRO A 383 13.72 8.53 -27.53
C PRO A 383 12.35 8.12 -28.05
N ALA A 384 11.66 7.23 -27.33
CA ALA A 384 10.32 6.79 -27.69
C ALA A 384 9.29 7.95 -27.78
N GLN A 385 9.60 9.10 -27.16
CA GLN A 385 8.83 10.34 -27.18
C GLN A 385 9.13 11.24 -28.37
N ALA A 386 10.07 10.86 -29.27
CA ALA A 386 10.44 11.66 -30.42
C ALA A 386 9.19 12.11 -31.21
N THR A 387 9.20 13.38 -31.59
CA THR A 387 8.06 14.02 -32.26
C THR A 387 7.86 13.47 -33.68
N ASN A 388 8.94 13.28 -34.39
CA ASN A 388 8.92 12.71 -35.75
C ASN A 388 9.55 11.31 -35.72
N LYS A 389 8.74 10.28 -35.86
CA LYS A 389 9.19 8.87 -35.86
C LYS A 389 9.28 8.30 -37.30
N THR A 390 9.19 9.15 -38.28
CA THR A 390 9.29 8.72 -39.68
C THR A 390 10.66 8.14 -39.95
N ILE A 391 10.71 6.98 -40.58
CA ILE A 391 11.92 6.33 -41.05
C ILE A 391 11.87 6.25 -42.56
N VAL A 392 12.93 6.68 -43.17
CA VAL A 392 13.17 6.54 -44.64
C VAL A 392 14.15 5.39 -44.82
N TRP A 393 13.70 4.38 -45.53
CA TRP A 393 14.51 3.22 -45.87
C TRP A 393 15.17 3.43 -47.22
N SER A 394 16.41 3.00 -47.33
CA SER A 394 17.19 3.06 -48.58
C SER A 394 18.19 1.92 -48.66
N VAL A 395 18.69 1.67 -49.86
CA VAL A 395 19.70 0.65 -50.18
C VAL A 395 20.93 1.32 -50.72
N ALA A 396 22.10 1.02 -50.15
CA ALA A 396 23.36 1.63 -50.57
C ALA A 396 23.78 1.21 -52.01
N LYS A 397 23.54 -0.05 -52.38
CA LYS A 397 23.83 -0.58 -53.73
C LYS A 397 22.58 -1.27 -54.26
N LYS A 398 22.04 -0.73 -55.35
CA LYS A 398 20.89 -1.31 -56.07
C LYS A 398 21.25 -2.65 -56.73
N GLY A 399 20.24 -3.48 -56.99
CA GLY A 399 20.40 -4.74 -57.71
C GLY A 399 20.71 -5.96 -56.85
N VAL A 400 20.77 -5.81 -55.52
CA VAL A 400 20.90 -6.91 -54.54
C VAL A 400 19.61 -7.15 -53.81
N VAL A 401 19.08 -6.11 -53.17
CA VAL A 401 17.77 -6.13 -52.50
C VAL A 401 16.99 -4.84 -52.78
N GLU A 402 15.67 -4.93 -52.67
CA GLU A 402 14.76 -3.80 -52.54
C GLU A 402 14.24 -3.77 -51.09
N VAL A 403 14.01 -2.57 -50.56
CA VAL A 403 13.39 -2.36 -49.22
C VAL A 403 12.19 -1.43 -49.39
N ASP A 404 11.05 -1.79 -48.80
CA ASP A 404 9.88 -0.92 -48.74
C ASP A 404 9.92 0.03 -47.55
N GLN A 405 8.92 0.94 -47.46
CA GLN A 405 8.82 1.90 -46.36
C GLN A 405 8.49 1.27 -44.98
N ASN A 406 8.17 -0.01 -44.93
CA ASN A 406 7.96 -0.76 -43.71
C ASN A 406 9.18 -1.60 -43.31
N GLY A 407 10.29 -1.50 -44.03
CA GLY A 407 11.51 -2.28 -43.78
C GLY A 407 11.45 -3.72 -44.32
N LYS A 408 10.46 -4.06 -45.15
CA LYS A 408 10.39 -5.37 -45.80
C LYS A 408 11.40 -5.45 -46.93
N ILE A 409 12.24 -6.48 -46.87
CA ILE A 409 13.31 -6.73 -47.82
C ILE A 409 12.83 -7.77 -48.82
N LYS A 410 13.11 -7.49 -50.11
CA LYS A 410 12.93 -8.41 -51.23
C LYS A 410 14.26 -8.58 -51.93
N VAL A 411 14.73 -9.80 -52.09
CA VAL A 411 15.94 -10.09 -52.87
C VAL A 411 15.66 -9.95 -54.35
N VAL A 412 16.57 -9.28 -55.06
CA VAL A 412 16.49 -9.09 -56.53
C VAL A 412 17.75 -9.55 -57.25
N GLY A 413 18.84 -9.80 -56.52
CA GLY A 413 20.10 -10.33 -57.10
C GLY A 413 21.08 -10.77 -56.01
N THR A 414 22.18 -11.37 -56.40
CA THR A 414 23.22 -11.85 -55.45
C THR A 414 24.29 -10.79 -55.19
N GLY A 415 24.98 -10.92 -54.04
CA GLY A 415 26.08 -10.03 -53.64
C GLY A 415 25.83 -9.32 -52.32
N ASN A 416 26.59 -8.27 -52.06
CA ASN A 416 26.57 -7.52 -50.82
C ASN A 416 25.98 -6.12 -51.00
N THR A 417 25.17 -5.70 -50.03
CA THR A 417 24.66 -4.33 -49.94
C THR A 417 24.41 -3.94 -48.48
N THR A 418 24.01 -2.72 -48.27
CA THR A 418 23.59 -2.23 -46.95
C THR A 418 22.23 -1.58 -47.06
N VAL A 419 21.29 -2.00 -46.18
CA VAL A 419 20.01 -1.31 -46.01
C VAL A 419 20.16 -0.31 -44.87
N ILE A 420 19.72 0.92 -45.13
CA ILE A 420 19.85 2.05 -44.20
C ILE A 420 18.45 2.53 -43.83
N ALA A 421 18.21 2.60 -42.55
CA ALA A 421 17.05 3.25 -41.93
C ALA A 421 17.47 4.61 -41.40
N LYS A 422 16.92 5.70 -41.95
CA LYS A 422 17.33 7.08 -41.61
C LYS A 422 16.13 7.91 -41.17
N SER A 423 16.29 8.66 -40.08
CA SER A 423 15.36 9.74 -39.74
C SER A 423 15.61 10.97 -40.59
N PRO A 424 14.57 11.72 -41.00
CA PRO A 424 14.74 13.04 -41.60
C PRO A 424 15.55 14.03 -40.75
N GLU A 425 15.64 13.77 -39.45
CA GLU A 425 16.36 14.59 -38.46
C GLU A 425 17.87 14.26 -38.34
N GLY A 426 18.35 13.25 -39.09
CA GLY A 426 19.78 12.93 -39.20
C GLY A 426 20.17 11.52 -38.74
N PRO A 427 19.78 11.03 -37.54
CA PRO A 427 20.17 9.72 -37.06
C PRO A 427 19.82 8.59 -38.05
N SER A 428 20.70 7.58 -38.10
CA SER A 428 20.50 6.42 -38.98
C SER A 428 21.07 5.14 -38.39
N ALA A 429 20.55 4.01 -38.81
CA ALA A 429 21.04 2.67 -38.50
C ALA A 429 21.14 1.86 -39.81
N ALA A 430 22.00 0.87 -39.83
CA ALA A 430 22.27 0.10 -41.03
C ALA A 430 22.30 -1.41 -40.75
N CYS A 431 21.85 -2.19 -41.74
CA CYS A 431 21.98 -3.64 -41.79
C CYS A 431 22.76 -4.05 -43.02
N LYS A 432 23.86 -4.78 -42.81
CA LYS A 432 24.62 -5.39 -43.93
C LYS A 432 23.85 -6.60 -44.44
N ILE A 433 23.68 -6.69 -45.74
CA ILE A 433 22.98 -7.79 -46.39
C ILE A 433 23.95 -8.51 -47.31
N THR A 434 24.00 -9.82 -47.18
CA THR A 434 24.69 -10.71 -48.10
C THR A 434 23.66 -11.66 -48.72
N VAL A 435 23.56 -11.66 -50.03
CA VAL A 435 22.69 -12.57 -50.76
C VAL A 435 23.53 -13.61 -51.51
N PHE A 436 23.28 -14.88 -51.21
CA PHE A 436 23.98 -16.01 -51.80
C PHE A 436 23.15 -16.69 -52.89
N LYS A 437 23.83 -17.16 -53.93
CA LYS A 437 23.21 -17.95 -54.99
C LYS A 437 22.86 -19.35 -54.45
N SER A 438 21.66 -19.82 -54.77
CA SER A 438 21.19 -21.20 -54.40
C SER A 438 21.29 -21.58 -52.93
N LEU A 439 21.00 -20.66 -52.03
CA LEU A 439 20.87 -21.03 -50.60
C LEU A 439 19.56 -21.75 -50.34
N ASP A 440 19.63 -22.85 -49.60
CA ASP A 440 18.43 -23.44 -48.99
C ASP A 440 18.00 -22.55 -47.81
N THR A 441 17.02 -21.69 -48.03
CA THR A 441 16.52 -20.71 -47.04
C THR A 441 15.30 -21.20 -46.27
N ALA A 442 14.91 -22.47 -46.42
CA ALA A 442 13.84 -23.04 -45.60
C ALA A 442 14.14 -22.80 -44.11
N LYS A 443 13.18 -22.29 -43.38
CA LYS A 443 13.30 -22.06 -41.94
C LYS A 443 13.65 -23.35 -41.24
N MET A 444 14.55 -23.27 -40.27
CA MET A 444 14.83 -24.41 -39.39
C MET A 444 13.59 -24.84 -38.62
N GLY A 445 13.36 -26.15 -38.55
CA GLY A 445 12.28 -26.74 -37.77
C GLY A 445 12.46 -26.54 -36.27
N ASP A 446 11.40 -26.72 -35.52
CA ASP A 446 11.48 -26.81 -34.06
C ASP A 446 12.12 -28.12 -33.65
N PHE A 447 12.86 -28.10 -32.58
CA PHE A 447 13.45 -29.27 -32.00
C PHE A 447 13.50 -29.15 -30.47
N THR A 448 13.64 -30.29 -29.78
CA THR A 448 13.58 -30.35 -28.32
C THR A 448 14.72 -31.16 -27.75
N LEU A 449 15.12 -30.81 -26.55
CA LEU A 449 16.06 -31.56 -25.72
C LEU A 449 15.32 -32.21 -24.55
N ARG A 450 15.58 -33.48 -24.26
CA ARG A 450 14.99 -34.17 -23.12
C ARG A 450 16.03 -35.04 -22.39
N LEU A 451 15.79 -35.23 -21.10
CA LEU A 451 16.57 -36.21 -20.32
C LEU A 451 16.07 -37.62 -20.65
N VAL A 452 16.98 -38.50 -21.01
CA VAL A 452 16.71 -39.93 -21.24
C VAL A 452 16.92 -40.72 -19.97
N LYS A 453 18.13 -40.57 -19.39
CA LYS A 453 18.55 -41.37 -18.22
C LYS A 453 19.46 -40.54 -17.33
N THR A 454 19.45 -40.83 -16.03
CA THR A 454 20.45 -40.38 -15.08
C THR A 454 20.97 -41.59 -14.34
N THR A 455 22.28 -41.81 -14.37
CA THR A 455 23.00 -42.73 -13.49
C THR A 455 23.75 -41.95 -12.42
N ALA A 456 24.35 -42.60 -11.45
CA ALA A 456 25.20 -41.90 -10.48
C ALA A 456 26.54 -41.54 -11.13
N GLY A 457 26.67 -40.32 -11.58
CA GLY A 457 27.87 -39.79 -12.24
C GLY A 457 27.73 -39.49 -13.73
N CYS A 458 26.60 -39.86 -14.36
CA CYS A 458 26.37 -39.54 -15.77
C CYS A 458 24.93 -39.16 -16.06
N ASN A 459 24.72 -38.17 -16.92
CA ASN A 459 23.42 -37.75 -17.46
C ASN A 459 23.39 -38.05 -18.96
N THR A 460 22.42 -38.83 -19.41
CA THR A 460 22.16 -39.12 -20.81
C THR A 460 20.98 -38.24 -21.28
N LEU A 461 21.20 -37.43 -22.31
CA LEU A 461 20.19 -36.60 -22.90
C LEU A 461 20.04 -36.89 -24.39
N GLU A 462 18.87 -36.66 -24.92
CA GLU A 462 18.56 -36.82 -26.34
C GLU A 462 17.92 -35.53 -26.86
N TYR A 463 18.31 -35.11 -28.05
CA TYR A 463 17.67 -34.06 -28.79
C TYR A 463 17.00 -34.56 -30.07
N SER A 464 15.87 -33.98 -30.41
CA SER A 464 15.15 -34.32 -31.63
C SER A 464 15.79 -33.67 -32.84
N ARG A 465 15.51 -34.20 -34.04
CA ARG A 465 15.94 -33.62 -35.30
C ARG A 465 15.53 -32.16 -35.43
N CYS A 466 16.47 -31.31 -35.85
CA CYS A 466 16.20 -29.93 -36.29
C CYS A 466 16.26 -29.88 -37.82
N LYS A 467 15.09 -29.91 -38.48
CA LYS A 467 15.01 -29.89 -39.95
C LYS A 467 15.64 -28.61 -40.49
N GLY A 468 16.54 -28.74 -41.45
CA GLY A 468 17.20 -27.63 -42.11
C GLY A 468 18.46 -27.10 -41.42
N ALA A 469 18.82 -27.61 -40.26
CA ALA A 469 20.11 -27.33 -39.63
C ALA A 469 21.23 -28.11 -40.28
N THR A 470 22.41 -27.52 -40.32
CA THR A 470 23.63 -28.15 -40.86
C THR A 470 24.66 -28.50 -39.80
N GLN A 471 24.48 -27.97 -38.59
CA GLN A 471 25.30 -28.22 -37.44
C GLN A 471 24.47 -28.12 -36.13
N CYS A 472 24.76 -29.00 -35.18
CA CYS A 472 24.25 -28.88 -33.82
C CYS A 472 25.43 -28.85 -32.83
N GLU A 473 25.32 -27.99 -31.84
CA GLU A 473 26.31 -27.82 -30.77
C GLU A 473 25.64 -28.07 -29.43
N VAL A 474 26.22 -28.93 -28.61
CA VAL A 474 25.69 -29.26 -27.29
C VAL A 474 26.42 -28.46 -26.22
N TYR A 475 25.68 -27.90 -25.30
CA TYR A 475 26.22 -27.14 -24.19
C TYR A 475 25.72 -27.61 -22.84
N SER A 476 26.65 -27.71 -21.90
CA SER A 476 26.37 -27.86 -20.47
C SER A 476 26.60 -26.54 -19.74
N GLY A 477 25.78 -26.23 -18.76
CA GLY A 477 25.83 -24.94 -18.08
C GLY A 477 25.62 -25.02 -16.57
N VAL A 478 26.22 -24.09 -15.87
CA VAL A 478 25.99 -23.83 -14.44
C VAL A 478 25.37 -22.47 -14.25
N LYS A 479 24.31 -22.42 -13.46
CA LYS A 479 23.64 -21.15 -13.13
C LYS A 479 24.45 -20.38 -12.09
N ARG A 480 24.76 -19.12 -12.37
CA ARG A 480 25.46 -18.21 -11.46
C ARG A 480 24.51 -17.61 -10.41
N PRO A 481 25.05 -17.05 -9.32
CA PRO A 481 24.23 -16.37 -8.30
C PRO A 481 23.40 -15.20 -8.84
N ASP A 482 23.88 -14.51 -9.87
CA ASP A 482 23.17 -13.41 -10.57
C ASP A 482 22.04 -13.89 -11.48
N GLY A 483 21.81 -15.19 -11.56
CA GLY A 483 20.78 -15.81 -12.39
C GLY A 483 21.22 -16.13 -13.82
N THR A 484 22.37 -15.66 -14.28
CA THR A 484 22.93 -15.96 -15.60
C THR A 484 23.54 -17.38 -15.66
N PHE A 485 23.83 -17.85 -16.87
CA PHE A 485 24.43 -19.16 -17.07
C PHE A 485 25.89 -19.03 -17.56
N LYS A 486 26.79 -19.85 -16.99
CA LYS A 486 28.08 -20.11 -17.60
C LYS A 486 27.94 -21.40 -18.41
N TRP A 487 27.92 -21.25 -19.75
CA TRP A 487 27.84 -22.37 -20.68
C TRP A 487 29.24 -22.88 -21.04
N THR A 488 29.38 -24.18 -21.14
CA THR A 488 30.55 -24.89 -21.61
C THR A 488 30.13 -25.73 -22.82
N PHE A 489 30.85 -25.60 -23.92
CA PHE A 489 30.68 -26.47 -25.07
C PHE A 489 31.10 -27.89 -24.72
N LEU A 490 30.26 -28.86 -25.00
CA LEU A 490 30.53 -30.27 -24.78
C LEU A 490 31.03 -30.95 -26.07
N GLU A 491 30.19 -30.84 -27.09
CA GLU A 491 30.46 -31.46 -28.37
C GLU A 491 29.69 -30.75 -29.50
N GLY A 492 30.15 -30.93 -30.74
CA GLY A 492 29.46 -30.44 -31.91
C GLY A 492 30.04 -31.09 -33.16
N GLU A 493 29.20 -31.50 -34.08
CA GLU A 493 29.59 -32.13 -35.30
C GLU A 493 29.16 -31.36 -36.52
N TYR A 494 29.96 -31.45 -37.56
CA TYR A 494 29.70 -30.88 -38.87
C TYR A 494 29.01 -31.90 -39.80
N GLY A 495 27.97 -31.47 -40.52
CA GLY A 495 27.36 -32.25 -41.60
C GLY A 495 26.02 -32.90 -41.24
N GLN A 496 25.90 -34.17 -41.21
CA GLN A 496 24.61 -34.90 -41.17
C GLN A 496 23.85 -34.94 -39.85
N LEU A 497 24.31 -34.27 -38.81
CA LEU A 497 23.95 -34.60 -37.42
C LEU A 497 22.87 -33.73 -36.72
N CYS A 498 22.17 -32.93 -37.45
CA CYS A 498 20.94 -32.40 -36.87
C CYS A 498 19.72 -33.34 -37.04
N GLU A 499 19.97 -34.60 -37.28
CA GLU A 499 18.93 -35.65 -37.37
C GLU A 499 18.39 -36.06 -36.00
N GLY A 500 18.97 -35.54 -34.93
CA GLY A 500 18.73 -35.93 -33.53
C GLY A 500 19.82 -36.91 -33.03
N GLY A 501 20.04 -36.95 -31.74
CA GLY A 501 21.04 -37.79 -31.15
C GLY A 501 20.99 -37.84 -29.63
N GLU A 502 21.66 -38.83 -29.07
CA GLU A 502 21.92 -38.94 -27.63
C GLU A 502 23.35 -38.51 -27.33
N PHE A 503 23.56 -37.88 -26.18
CA PHE A 503 24.87 -37.57 -25.66
C PHE A 503 24.93 -37.85 -24.15
N ASP A 504 26.10 -38.17 -23.70
CA ASP A 504 26.39 -38.43 -22.28
C ASP A 504 27.32 -37.36 -21.72
N GLU A 505 27.05 -36.90 -20.50
CA GLU A 505 27.96 -36.04 -19.74
C GLU A 505 28.28 -36.71 -18.40
N GLU A 506 29.54 -36.92 -18.13
CA GLU A 506 30.03 -37.30 -16.80
C GLU A 506 29.95 -36.07 -15.87
N VAL A 507 29.34 -36.26 -14.72
CA VAL A 507 29.10 -35.19 -13.75
C VAL A 507 29.24 -35.68 -12.33
N ASP A 508 29.66 -34.80 -11.44
CA ASP A 508 29.71 -35.12 -10.01
C ASP A 508 28.34 -35.44 -9.45
N LEU A 509 28.29 -36.43 -8.59
CA LEU A 509 27.08 -36.85 -7.90
C LEU A 509 26.54 -35.70 -7.04
N GLY A 510 25.27 -35.34 -7.27
CA GLY A 510 24.63 -34.22 -6.60
C GLY A 510 24.78 -32.87 -7.30
N SER A 511 25.60 -32.79 -8.35
CA SER A 511 25.73 -31.57 -9.14
C SER A 511 24.44 -31.27 -9.93
N THR A 512 24.17 -30.02 -10.13
CA THR A 512 23.07 -29.55 -11.01
C THR A 512 23.68 -28.96 -12.27
N ARG A 513 23.26 -29.48 -13.41
CA ARG A 513 23.64 -29.01 -14.74
C ARG A 513 22.39 -28.56 -15.51
N TYR A 514 22.61 -27.66 -16.43
CA TYR A 514 21.64 -27.19 -17.40
C TYR A 514 22.16 -27.50 -18.78
N TYR A 515 21.29 -27.96 -19.66
CA TYR A 515 21.69 -28.40 -21.01
C TYR A 515 20.87 -27.65 -22.03
N LYS A 516 21.52 -27.30 -23.13
CA LYS A 516 20.89 -26.80 -24.35
C LYS A 516 21.61 -27.30 -25.57
N VAL A 517 20.93 -27.39 -26.68
CA VAL A 517 21.51 -27.64 -28.01
C VAL A 517 21.26 -26.41 -28.86
N VAL A 518 22.25 -25.98 -29.59
CA VAL A 518 22.19 -24.89 -30.55
C VAL A 518 22.32 -25.45 -31.94
N ALA A 519 21.25 -25.40 -32.70
CA ALA A 519 21.23 -25.81 -34.09
C ALA A 519 21.58 -24.62 -34.99
N LYS A 520 22.51 -24.80 -35.93
CA LYS A 520 22.98 -23.77 -36.83
C LYS A 520 22.77 -24.20 -38.30
N LYS A 521 22.32 -23.28 -39.11
CA LYS A 521 22.31 -23.44 -40.56
C LYS A 521 23.48 -22.65 -41.10
N LYS A 522 24.50 -23.36 -41.58
CA LYS A 522 25.73 -22.76 -42.12
C LYS A 522 25.79 -22.86 -43.64
N TYR A 523 26.30 -21.83 -44.24
CA TYR A 523 26.73 -21.84 -45.64
C TYR A 523 28.25 -21.82 -45.68
N VAL A 524 28.86 -22.85 -46.30
CA VAL A 524 30.31 -22.99 -46.45
C VAL A 524 30.71 -22.32 -47.75
N ARG A 525 31.57 -21.30 -47.67
CA ARG A 525 32.15 -20.61 -48.86
C ARG A 525 33.39 -21.34 -49.38
N ASP A 526 34.24 -21.80 -48.44
CA ASP A 526 35.37 -22.66 -48.67
C ASP A 526 35.70 -23.48 -47.42
N ALA A 527 36.79 -24.21 -47.37
CA ALA A 527 37.15 -25.11 -46.29
C ALA A 527 37.30 -24.46 -44.93
N PHE A 528 37.43 -23.13 -44.84
CA PHE A 528 37.66 -22.37 -43.60
C PHE A 528 36.73 -21.15 -43.44
N ASP A 529 35.95 -20.80 -44.47
CA ASP A 529 35.02 -19.66 -44.45
C ASP A 529 33.58 -20.15 -44.53
N PHE A 530 32.81 -19.91 -43.48
CA PHE A 530 31.40 -20.23 -43.43
C PHE A 530 30.60 -19.06 -42.83
N VAL A 531 29.35 -18.93 -43.25
CA VAL A 531 28.40 -17.96 -42.70
C VAL A 531 27.29 -18.71 -41.98
N VAL A 532 26.98 -18.29 -40.75
CA VAL A 532 25.79 -18.77 -40.03
C VAL A 532 24.58 -18.03 -40.58
N LEU A 533 23.67 -18.75 -41.20
CA LEU A 533 22.47 -18.19 -41.84
C LEU A 533 21.30 -18.09 -40.86
N ASP A 534 21.23 -19.02 -39.93
CA ASP A 534 20.18 -19.09 -38.94
C ASP A 534 20.69 -19.87 -37.73
N GLU A 535 20.19 -19.56 -36.55
CA GLU A 535 20.54 -20.22 -35.30
C GLU A 535 19.29 -20.44 -34.46
N LYS A 536 19.11 -21.62 -33.91
CA LYS A 536 17.99 -21.99 -33.06
C LYS A 536 18.45 -22.73 -31.83
N THR A 537 17.99 -22.32 -30.68
CA THR A 537 18.31 -22.98 -29.42
C THR A 537 17.12 -23.84 -28.96
N SER A 538 17.41 -25.05 -28.50
CA SER A 538 16.42 -25.93 -27.87
C SER A 538 15.86 -25.35 -26.55
N ASN A 539 14.87 -26.01 -25.97
CA ASN A 539 14.54 -25.80 -24.56
C ASN A 539 15.74 -26.12 -23.66
N ILE A 540 15.80 -25.47 -22.50
CA ILE A 540 16.82 -25.75 -21.48
C ILE A 540 16.33 -26.86 -20.56
N VAL A 541 17.13 -27.94 -20.45
CA VAL A 541 16.87 -29.07 -19.54
C VAL A 541 17.72 -28.92 -18.30
N LYS A 542 17.09 -28.91 -17.12
CA LYS A 542 17.77 -28.89 -15.81
C LYS A 542 17.83 -30.31 -15.28
N VAL A 543 19.03 -30.81 -14.95
CA VAL A 543 19.23 -32.11 -14.34
C VAL A 543 20.05 -31.97 -13.06
N THR A 544 19.57 -32.57 -11.98
CA THR A 544 20.39 -32.78 -10.78
C THR A 544 20.78 -34.26 -10.72
N ASN A 545 22.07 -34.53 -10.93
CA ASN A 545 22.55 -35.89 -10.97
C ASN A 545 22.33 -36.62 -9.64
N GLY A 546 21.99 -37.87 -9.72
CA GLY A 546 21.75 -38.69 -8.53
C GLY A 546 20.46 -38.40 -7.78
N THR A 547 19.48 -37.76 -8.41
CA THR A 547 18.17 -37.51 -7.80
C THR A 547 17.38 -38.81 -7.63
N LEU A 548 16.96 -39.05 -6.39
CA LEU A 548 16.08 -40.17 -6.07
C LEU A 548 14.65 -39.70 -5.88
N THR A 549 13.70 -40.40 -6.47
CA THR A 549 12.27 -40.19 -6.24
C THR A 549 11.74 -41.29 -5.32
N LEU A 550 11.48 -40.90 -4.07
CA LEU A 550 10.94 -41.79 -3.05
C LEU A 550 9.41 -41.84 -3.10
N SER A 551 8.88 -43.03 -3.11
CA SER A 551 7.48 -43.34 -2.89
C SER A 551 7.29 -44.31 -1.73
N GLY A 552 6.09 -44.37 -1.18
CA GLY A 552 5.87 -45.34 -0.11
C GLY A 552 4.41 -45.33 0.37
N LYS A 553 4.00 -46.48 0.91
CA LYS A 553 2.67 -46.68 1.47
C LYS A 553 2.71 -47.56 2.70
N GLN A 554 1.70 -47.44 3.53
CA GLN A 554 1.49 -48.41 4.61
C GLN A 554 1.19 -49.79 4.00
N LYS A 555 1.97 -50.80 4.33
CA LYS A 555 1.74 -52.19 3.89
C LYS A 555 0.71 -52.88 4.79
N ASN A 556 0.86 -52.73 6.10
CA ASN A 556 -0.06 -53.21 7.13
C ASN A 556 0.08 -52.39 8.42
N LYS A 557 -0.64 -52.76 9.48
CA LYS A 557 -0.62 -52.04 10.78
C LYS A 557 0.75 -52.00 11.48
N LYS A 558 1.75 -52.78 10.99
CA LYS A 558 3.09 -52.89 11.58
C LYS A 558 4.22 -52.57 10.60
N SER A 559 3.93 -52.23 9.35
CA SER A 559 4.99 -51.96 8.37
C SER A 559 4.62 -50.94 7.30
N ASN A 560 5.59 -50.09 6.90
CA ASN A 560 5.55 -49.21 5.74
C ASN A 560 6.49 -49.74 4.66
N THR A 561 6.05 -49.81 3.42
CA THR A 561 6.91 -50.13 2.28
C THR A 561 7.32 -48.86 1.58
N LEU A 562 8.60 -48.76 1.30
CA LEU A 562 9.26 -47.66 0.60
C LEU A 562 9.88 -48.21 -0.68
N SER A 563 9.82 -47.45 -1.75
CA SER A 563 10.48 -47.73 -3.03
C SER A 563 10.97 -46.44 -3.67
N TRP A 564 12.02 -46.53 -4.45
CA TRP A 564 12.59 -45.41 -5.17
C TRP A 564 13.16 -45.87 -6.51
N ASN A 565 13.44 -44.94 -7.43
CA ASN A 565 14.08 -45.23 -8.69
C ASN A 565 15.47 -45.81 -8.45
N LYS A 566 15.87 -46.76 -9.29
CA LYS A 566 17.21 -47.34 -9.23
C LYS A 566 18.22 -46.32 -9.72
N LEU A 567 19.22 -46.07 -8.91
CA LEU A 567 20.37 -45.25 -9.23
C LEU A 567 21.60 -46.12 -8.97
N LYS A 568 22.48 -46.23 -9.92
CA LYS A 568 23.66 -47.09 -9.88
C LYS A 568 24.83 -46.38 -10.53
N ARG A 569 26.01 -46.53 -9.97
CA ARG A 569 27.26 -46.15 -10.59
C ARG A 569 27.90 -47.44 -11.19
N GLU A 570 28.38 -47.34 -12.42
CA GLU A 570 28.86 -48.55 -13.14
C GLU A 570 30.28 -48.94 -12.73
N ASP A 571 31.08 -47.97 -12.29
CA ASP A 571 32.51 -48.09 -11.94
C ASP A 571 32.79 -48.64 -10.52
N THR A 572 31.78 -48.87 -9.70
CA THR A 572 31.95 -49.38 -8.33
C THR A 572 30.90 -50.41 -7.93
N LYS A 573 31.38 -51.48 -7.26
CA LYS A 573 30.50 -52.48 -6.65
C LYS A 573 30.06 -52.12 -5.23
N ASN A 574 30.80 -51.24 -4.54
CA ASN A 574 30.50 -50.84 -3.15
C ASN A 574 29.58 -49.61 -3.11
N GLN A 575 28.30 -49.85 -3.33
CA GLN A 575 27.26 -48.83 -3.39
C GLN A 575 25.93 -49.32 -2.80
N GLY A 576 25.09 -48.39 -2.39
CA GLY A 576 23.77 -48.71 -1.81
C GLY A 576 22.98 -47.47 -1.44
N TYR A 577 21.97 -47.65 -0.61
CA TYR A 577 21.09 -46.60 -0.19
C TYR A 577 21.02 -46.50 1.33
N VAL A 578 20.97 -45.28 1.82
CA VAL A 578 20.73 -44.99 3.24
C VAL A 578 19.35 -44.40 3.39
N ILE A 579 18.51 -45.06 4.19
CA ILE A 579 17.17 -44.59 4.53
C ILE A 579 17.24 -43.84 5.84
N TYR A 580 16.59 -42.68 5.86
CA TYR A 580 16.44 -41.85 7.03
C TYR A 580 14.96 -41.74 7.40
N ARG A 581 14.69 -41.71 8.69
CA ARG A 581 13.35 -41.61 9.23
C ARG A 581 13.30 -40.58 10.36
N LYS A 582 12.17 -39.88 10.48
CA LYS A 582 11.77 -39.13 11.68
C LYS A 582 10.30 -39.36 12.01
N THR A 583 9.98 -39.26 13.28
CA THR A 583 8.58 -39.20 13.79
C THR A 583 8.16 -37.74 13.98
N ASN A 584 6.89 -37.50 14.33
CA ASN A 584 6.43 -36.16 14.65
C ASN A 584 7.21 -35.45 15.78
N ASN A 585 7.79 -36.23 16.69
CA ASN A 585 8.51 -35.72 17.85
C ASN A 585 10.01 -35.51 17.60
N ASP A 586 10.52 -35.97 16.45
CA ASP A 586 11.91 -35.79 16.11
C ASP A 586 12.16 -34.50 15.35
N LYS A 587 13.09 -33.66 15.83
CA LYS A 587 13.51 -32.42 15.12
C LYS A 587 14.31 -32.75 13.85
N LYS A 588 15.08 -33.84 13.84
CA LYS A 588 15.98 -34.21 12.73
C LYS A 588 15.71 -35.64 12.27
N TYR A 589 16.01 -35.92 10.99
CA TYR A 589 16.01 -37.26 10.45
C TYR A 589 17.17 -38.07 11.05
N LYS A 590 16.89 -39.31 11.44
CA LYS A 590 17.90 -40.27 11.93
C LYS A 590 18.07 -41.40 10.90
N LYS A 591 19.29 -41.92 10.75
CA LYS A 591 19.57 -43.07 9.92
C LYS A 591 18.76 -44.26 10.42
N LEU A 592 18.00 -44.89 9.52
CA LEU A 592 17.19 -46.07 9.81
C LEU A 592 17.87 -47.36 9.39
N LYS A 593 18.32 -47.44 8.14
CA LYS A 593 18.91 -48.64 7.57
C LYS A 593 19.74 -48.30 6.32
N GLU A 594 20.71 -49.13 6.01
CA GLU A 594 21.39 -49.23 4.72
C GLU A 594 20.92 -50.46 3.98
N VAL A 595 20.71 -50.34 2.67
CA VAL A 595 20.26 -51.45 1.79
C VAL A 595 20.90 -51.30 0.41
N THR A 596 21.02 -52.42 -0.31
CA THR A 596 21.49 -52.45 -1.71
C THR A 596 20.35 -52.46 -2.72
N LYS A 597 19.13 -52.84 -2.29
CA LYS A 597 17.92 -52.83 -3.12
C LYS A 597 17.28 -51.46 -3.09
N ASN A 598 16.61 -51.08 -4.17
CA ASN A 598 15.87 -49.83 -4.28
C ASN A 598 14.46 -49.85 -3.62
N SER A 599 14.33 -50.68 -2.61
CA SER A 599 13.13 -50.78 -1.78
C SER A 599 13.46 -51.20 -0.36
N TYR A 600 12.61 -50.84 0.59
CA TYR A 600 12.73 -51.22 1.97
C TYR A 600 11.37 -51.29 2.67
N THR A 601 11.23 -52.28 3.57
CA THR A 601 10.03 -52.38 4.41
C THR A 601 10.43 -52.07 5.85
N ASP A 602 9.99 -50.92 6.34
CA ASP A 602 10.13 -50.54 7.74
C ASP A 602 9.09 -51.27 8.59
N LYS A 603 9.57 -52.25 9.38
CA LYS A 603 8.75 -53.04 10.31
C LYS A 603 8.75 -52.45 11.74
N SER A 604 9.49 -51.38 11.98
CA SER A 604 9.65 -50.74 13.32
C SER A 604 8.69 -49.55 13.54
N ILE A 605 7.50 -49.63 13.01
CA ILE A 605 6.47 -48.57 13.14
C ILE A 605 5.42 -48.92 14.20
N LYS A 606 4.82 -47.88 14.81
CA LYS A 606 3.76 -48.00 15.79
C LYS A 606 2.49 -47.37 15.25
N LYS A 607 1.31 -47.92 15.62
CA LYS A 607 -0.02 -47.37 15.24
C LYS A 607 -0.18 -45.92 15.69
N LYS A 608 -1.01 -45.17 14.99
CA LYS A 608 -1.39 -43.76 15.26
C LYS A 608 -0.21 -42.78 15.20
N LYS A 609 0.98 -43.15 14.66
CA LYS A 609 2.11 -42.24 14.46
C LYS A 609 2.30 -41.89 12.98
N LYS A 610 2.90 -40.74 12.73
CA LYS A 610 3.35 -40.32 11.40
C LYS A 610 4.87 -40.55 11.31
N TYR A 611 5.30 -41.09 10.20
CA TYR A 611 6.71 -41.33 9.90
C TYR A 611 7.06 -40.63 8.60
N SER A 612 8.06 -39.78 8.64
CA SER A 612 8.61 -39.14 7.44
C SER A 612 9.91 -39.79 7.06
N TYR A 613 10.08 -40.05 5.76
CA TYR A 613 11.23 -40.75 5.21
C TYR A 613 11.94 -39.92 4.16
N LYS A 614 13.25 -40.08 4.05
CA LYS A 614 14.13 -39.66 2.97
C LYS A 614 15.13 -40.75 2.68
N VAL A 615 15.59 -40.82 1.45
CA VAL A 615 16.60 -41.78 1.01
C VAL A 615 17.68 -41.02 0.24
N ARG A 616 18.93 -41.48 0.34
CA ARG A 616 20.02 -41.06 -0.55
C ARG A 616 20.87 -42.26 -0.91
N MET A 617 21.43 -42.24 -2.12
CA MET A 617 22.43 -43.22 -2.54
C MET A 617 23.77 -42.89 -1.89
N PHE A 618 24.61 -43.90 -1.68
CA PHE A 618 26.03 -43.75 -1.42
C PHE A 618 26.83 -44.71 -2.32
N TYR A 619 28.04 -44.32 -2.58
CA TYR A 619 29.09 -45.21 -3.13
C TYR A 619 30.41 -44.90 -2.45
N VAL A 620 31.38 -45.85 -2.57
CA VAL A 620 32.74 -45.67 -2.07
C VAL A 620 33.62 -45.41 -3.28
N ASN A 621 34.28 -44.23 -3.29
CA ASN A 621 35.19 -43.84 -4.35
C ASN A 621 36.54 -44.61 -4.26
N GLU A 622 37.45 -44.37 -5.19
CA GLU A 622 38.76 -45.02 -5.27
C GLU A 622 39.62 -44.80 -4.01
N ASP A 623 39.46 -43.66 -3.36
CA ASP A 623 40.14 -43.34 -2.09
C ASP A 623 39.52 -44.01 -0.86
N GLY A 624 38.52 -44.87 -1.05
CA GLY A 624 37.79 -45.52 0.03
C GLY A 624 36.81 -44.62 0.80
N LYS A 625 36.59 -43.41 0.33
CA LYS A 625 35.69 -42.45 0.95
C LYS A 625 34.26 -42.61 0.44
N ARG A 626 33.28 -42.46 1.35
CA ARG A 626 31.87 -42.49 0.97
C ARG A 626 31.40 -41.14 0.43
N GLU A 627 30.83 -41.18 -0.75
CA GLU A 627 30.11 -40.08 -1.36
C GLU A 627 28.61 -40.33 -1.41
N TYR A 628 27.81 -39.25 -1.47
CA TYR A 628 26.38 -39.37 -1.31
C TYR A 628 25.63 -38.52 -2.35
N SER A 629 24.57 -39.10 -2.90
CA SER A 629 23.60 -38.31 -3.69
C SER A 629 22.88 -37.28 -2.83
N PRO A 630 22.22 -36.29 -3.43
CA PRO A 630 21.20 -35.52 -2.77
C PRO A 630 20.15 -36.41 -2.10
N TYR A 631 19.47 -35.87 -1.08
CA TYR A 631 18.32 -36.57 -0.52
C TYR A 631 17.17 -36.62 -1.52
N SER A 632 16.46 -37.73 -1.55
CA SER A 632 15.18 -37.84 -2.26
C SER A 632 14.15 -36.78 -1.80
N ASN A 633 13.05 -36.65 -2.53
CA ASN A 633 11.85 -36.03 -1.98
C ASN A 633 11.49 -36.67 -0.63
N GLY A 634 10.98 -35.90 0.30
CA GLY A 634 10.46 -36.38 1.58
C GLY A 634 9.03 -36.90 1.42
N ILE A 635 8.75 -38.06 1.99
CA ILE A 635 7.37 -38.57 2.09
C ILE A 635 6.97 -38.77 3.54
N THR A 636 5.67 -38.63 3.84
CA THR A 636 5.15 -38.89 5.18
C THR A 636 3.99 -39.87 5.12
N ILE A 637 4.09 -40.94 5.90
CA ILE A 637 3.08 -42.01 6.00
C ILE A 637 2.45 -41.94 7.40
N LYS A 638 1.14 -41.77 7.47
CA LYS A 638 0.35 -41.87 8.71
C LYS A 638 -0.07 -43.34 8.88
N VAL A 639 0.36 -43.96 9.95
CA VAL A 639 0.00 -45.34 10.28
C VAL A 639 -1.38 -45.36 10.92
N LYS A 640 -2.31 -46.04 10.25
CA LYS A 640 -3.69 -46.23 10.73
C LYS A 640 -3.77 -47.25 11.86
#